data_4dde4179fcec3a69f303ee5d70b4be62
#
_entry.id   4dde4179fcec3a69f303ee5d70b4be62
#
_cell.length_a   1.000
_cell.length_b   1.000
_cell.length_c   1.000
_cell.angle_alpha   90.00
_cell.angle_beta   90.00
_cell.angle_gamma   90.00
#
_symmetry.space_group_name_H-M   'P 1'
#
loop_
_entity.id
_entity.type
_entity.pdbx_description
1 polymer ?
#
loop_
_entity_poly.entity_id
_entity_poly.type
_entity_poly.pdbx_seq_one_letter_code
_entity_poly.pdbx_strand_id
1 'polypeptide(L)'
;MNNKALKTLEYNKITDRLASHASSEPGIKLCRELQPMMDMDEINSALKQTSDAVSRIFRHGSISFAGLKDIRPLTKALEVGSALGMSELLDICSLLKVAAGARRYGVSEDEAADSLSGMFDAIYDIADVRREIERCILSEDEIADDASAELKNIRRQMRICTERIRTELNSMLNGSDRTYLQEAVITTRGGRYCIPVKAEYKSQVPGMVHDQSKAGSTFFIEPMSVVRLNNEIREYEVKENEEIAKILASLSAMAGNYTAELDADYDILSQLDFIFAKAKLSFEYKGSEPIMNTRGYINIRKGRHPLIDSRKVVPIDVSIGDEYSELIITGPNTGGKTVTLKTIGLFSLLGQSGLHIPAADNSELTVFNDIFADIGDEQSIEQSLSTFSSHMKNIIEILAKADSNSLVLFDELCAGTDPTEGASLAISILTSLHKLRVTTVATTHYSELKIFALSTEGVQNACCEFDVATLAPTYRLLIGIPGKSNAFAISGKLGLPQYIIDDAKESLASEDVAFEDVISDLEKSRVTIEREKLELEEYKKEVEDLKNQLKAKNERLDERSDNILQKAREEASAILREAKETADDAIRKLNKANAAGMSVTELEKQRQRIKDNINKVDKGRVLKSQAPARQHKASDFHIGDRVHVASLNLDGTVHTLPNQKGELNVTIGIMNYNVNMSDLTIIEEASEMRKLKQKSSGIGKLKMSKTASISPEINLIGMTSDEAIMTLDKYLDDAFLSHISPVRIVHGKGSGILRNAVHNYLKRQKHVKSFRLGSFGEGDYGVTIVEFKD
;
A
#
# COMPACT_ATOMS: atom_id res chain seq x y z
N MET A 1 -10.24 18.46 -21.85
CA MET A 1 -8.87 18.01 -21.49
C MET A 1 -7.98 17.96 -22.75
N ASN A 2 -6.76 18.48 -22.69
CA ASN A 2 -5.86 18.62 -23.83
C ASN A 2 -5.19 17.30 -24.23
N ASN A 3 -5.50 16.77 -25.43
CA ASN A 3 -4.91 15.50 -25.95
C ASN A 3 -3.37 15.53 -26.07
N LYS A 4 -2.77 16.71 -26.27
CA LYS A 4 -1.32 16.87 -26.33
C LYS A 4 -0.71 16.61 -24.96
N ALA A 5 -1.33 17.14 -23.89
CA ALA A 5 -0.87 16.91 -22.53
C ALA A 5 -0.96 15.43 -22.13
N LEU A 6 -2.03 14.72 -22.51
CA LEU A 6 -2.15 13.28 -22.25
C LEU A 6 -0.98 12.48 -22.84
N LYS A 7 -0.54 12.81 -24.03
CA LYS A 7 0.62 12.16 -24.69
C LYS A 7 1.93 12.55 -24.03
N THR A 8 2.14 13.85 -23.77
CA THR A 8 3.37 14.39 -23.16
C THR A 8 3.59 13.85 -21.74
N LEU A 9 2.52 13.71 -20.96
CA LEU A 9 2.54 13.14 -19.61
C LEU A 9 2.49 11.61 -19.60
N GLU A 10 2.50 10.98 -20.77
CA GLU A 10 2.52 9.52 -20.93
C GLU A 10 1.31 8.80 -20.30
N TYR A 11 0.15 9.47 -20.23
CA TYR A 11 -1.07 8.93 -19.65
C TYR A 11 -1.53 7.64 -20.37
N ASN A 12 -1.31 7.56 -21.69
CA ASN A 12 -1.59 6.37 -22.47
C ASN A 12 -0.84 5.11 -21.97
N LYS A 13 0.38 5.26 -21.43
CA LYS A 13 1.11 4.13 -20.83
C LYS A 13 0.42 3.63 -19.55
N ILE A 14 -0.24 4.53 -18.82
CA ILE A 14 -1.01 4.13 -17.63
C ILE A 14 -2.29 3.41 -18.04
N THR A 15 -3.01 3.91 -19.06
CA THR A 15 -4.22 3.24 -19.55
C THR A 15 -3.91 1.87 -20.17
N ASP A 16 -2.78 1.70 -20.86
CA ASP A 16 -2.31 0.39 -21.34
C ASP A 16 -1.96 -0.55 -20.18
N ARG A 17 -1.30 -0.02 -19.14
CA ARG A 17 -1.00 -0.79 -17.94
C ARG A 17 -2.28 -1.17 -17.18
N LEU A 18 -3.24 -0.27 -17.08
CA LEU A 18 -4.56 -0.55 -16.51
C LEU A 18 -5.28 -1.66 -17.32
N ALA A 19 -5.23 -1.59 -18.65
CA ALA A 19 -5.83 -2.57 -19.53
C ALA A 19 -5.22 -3.98 -19.35
N SER A 20 -3.96 -4.07 -18.96
CA SER A 20 -3.32 -5.37 -18.65
C SER A 20 -3.87 -6.04 -17.38
N HIS A 21 -4.57 -5.31 -16.52
CA HIS A 21 -5.22 -5.83 -15.32
C HIS A 21 -6.68 -6.25 -15.53
N ALA A 22 -7.32 -5.79 -16.61
CA ALA A 22 -8.64 -6.27 -17.01
C ALA A 22 -8.54 -7.69 -17.56
N SER A 23 -9.58 -8.49 -17.34
CA SER A 23 -9.62 -9.90 -17.74
C SER A 23 -10.56 -10.17 -18.91
N SER A 24 -11.36 -9.20 -19.32
CA SER A 24 -12.31 -9.28 -20.42
C SER A 24 -11.99 -8.30 -21.54
N GLU A 25 -12.42 -8.62 -22.77
CA GLU A 25 -12.27 -7.73 -23.92
C GLU A 25 -12.97 -6.36 -23.70
N PRO A 26 -14.25 -6.30 -23.24
CA PRO A 26 -14.91 -5.02 -22.97
C PRO A 26 -14.25 -4.25 -21.83
N GLY A 27 -13.77 -4.90 -20.78
CA GLY A 27 -13.03 -4.25 -19.70
C GLY A 27 -11.72 -3.63 -20.19
N ILE A 28 -10.96 -4.34 -21.04
CA ILE A 28 -9.74 -3.82 -21.69
C ILE A 28 -10.06 -2.57 -22.52
N LYS A 29 -11.16 -2.59 -23.25
CA LYS A 29 -11.61 -1.44 -24.06
C LYS A 29 -11.91 -0.24 -23.19
N LEU A 30 -12.69 -0.42 -22.11
CA LEU A 30 -13.00 0.65 -21.16
C LEU A 30 -11.74 1.24 -20.51
N CYS A 31 -10.76 0.39 -20.17
CA CYS A 31 -9.48 0.84 -19.64
C CYS A 31 -8.70 1.74 -20.59
N ARG A 32 -8.66 1.40 -21.89
CA ARG A 32 -7.96 2.18 -22.91
C ARG A 32 -8.68 3.47 -23.27
N GLU A 33 -10.01 3.47 -23.21
CA GLU A 33 -10.86 4.63 -23.51
C GLU A 33 -11.02 5.58 -22.31
N LEU A 34 -10.43 5.26 -21.15
CA LEU A 34 -10.53 6.06 -19.94
C LEU A 34 -10.01 7.49 -20.17
N GLN A 35 -10.86 8.46 -19.91
CA GLN A 35 -10.56 9.89 -19.98
C GLN A 35 -10.71 10.54 -18.60
N PRO A 36 -9.88 11.55 -18.26
CA PRO A 36 -10.06 12.31 -17.04
C PRO A 36 -11.41 13.07 -17.03
N MET A 37 -12.12 12.97 -15.93
CA MET A 37 -13.41 13.62 -15.67
C MET A 37 -13.20 15.02 -15.13
N MET A 38 -14.25 15.86 -15.21
CA MET A 38 -14.24 17.23 -14.70
C MET A 38 -15.28 17.45 -13.58
N ASP A 39 -16.27 16.57 -13.49
CA ASP A 39 -17.28 16.64 -12.47
C ASP A 39 -16.78 16.00 -11.16
N MET A 40 -16.87 16.75 -10.06
CA MET A 40 -16.35 16.34 -8.76
C MET A 40 -17.08 15.14 -8.19
N ASP A 41 -18.40 15.05 -8.41
CA ASP A 41 -19.20 13.95 -7.86
C ASP A 41 -18.92 12.66 -8.63
N GLU A 42 -18.75 12.74 -9.97
CA GLU A 42 -18.33 11.59 -10.79
C GLU A 42 -16.93 11.09 -10.38
N ILE A 43 -15.98 12.00 -10.17
CA ILE A 43 -14.61 11.67 -9.76
C ILE A 43 -14.63 10.96 -8.39
N ASN A 44 -15.32 11.54 -7.40
CA ASN A 44 -15.40 10.96 -6.06
C ASN A 44 -16.12 9.61 -6.07
N SER A 45 -17.19 9.47 -6.87
CA SER A 45 -17.87 8.19 -7.05
C SER A 45 -16.93 7.12 -7.61
N ALA A 46 -16.17 7.45 -8.66
CA ALA A 46 -15.20 6.56 -9.28
C ALA A 46 -14.04 6.18 -8.35
N LEU A 47 -13.52 7.13 -7.58
CA LEU A 47 -12.50 6.89 -6.55
C LEU A 47 -13.04 5.96 -5.45
N LYS A 48 -14.25 6.21 -4.98
CA LYS A 48 -14.92 5.39 -3.98
C LYS A 48 -15.12 3.95 -4.47
N GLN A 49 -15.58 3.77 -5.71
CA GLN A 49 -15.70 2.43 -6.31
C GLN A 49 -14.34 1.72 -6.38
N THR A 50 -13.27 2.46 -6.73
CA THR A 50 -11.91 1.89 -6.75
C THR A 50 -11.46 1.46 -5.36
N SER A 51 -11.70 2.27 -4.32
CA SER A 51 -11.35 1.97 -2.92
C SER A 51 -12.15 0.78 -2.38
N ASP A 52 -13.44 0.70 -2.69
CA ASP A 52 -14.28 -0.40 -2.27
C ASP A 52 -13.85 -1.71 -2.98
N ALA A 53 -13.47 -1.66 -4.27
CA ALA A 53 -12.90 -2.80 -4.98
C ALA A 53 -11.54 -3.23 -4.39
N VAL A 54 -10.67 -2.30 -4.00
CA VAL A 54 -9.42 -2.58 -3.27
C VAL A 54 -9.72 -3.31 -1.97
N SER A 55 -10.70 -2.83 -1.20
CA SER A 55 -11.12 -3.43 0.06
C SER A 55 -11.68 -4.85 -0.13
N ARG A 56 -12.49 -5.05 -1.17
CA ARG A 56 -13.04 -6.38 -1.52
C ARG A 56 -11.93 -7.36 -1.95
N ILE A 57 -10.99 -6.93 -2.78
CA ILE A 57 -9.85 -7.78 -3.18
C ILE A 57 -9.02 -8.18 -1.96
N PHE A 58 -8.80 -7.25 -1.03
CA PHE A 58 -8.03 -7.54 0.19
C PHE A 58 -8.70 -8.59 1.08
N ARG A 59 -10.04 -8.57 1.18
CA ARG A 59 -10.82 -9.47 2.06
C ARG A 59 -11.16 -10.81 1.40
N HIS A 60 -11.61 -10.78 0.14
CA HIS A 60 -12.19 -11.94 -0.55
C HIS A 60 -11.32 -12.48 -1.69
N GLY A 61 -10.19 -11.82 -1.98
CA GLY A 61 -9.38 -12.13 -3.15
C GLY A 61 -9.93 -11.50 -4.43
N SER A 62 -9.20 -11.71 -5.54
CA SER A 62 -9.55 -11.14 -6.84
C SER A 62 -10.62 -11.98 -7.54
N ILE A 63 -11.57 -11.32 -8.20
CA ILE A 63 -12.52 -11.93 -9.13
C ILE A 63 -11.97 -11.87 -10.57
N SER A 64 -12.36 -12.82 -11.41
CA SER A 64 -12.03 -12.89 -12.84
C SER A 64 -13.29 -12.77 -13.70
N PHE A 65 -13.22 -11.93 -14.72
CA PHE A 65 -14.25 -11.76 -15.75
C PHE A 65 -13.82 -12.35 -17.10
N ALA A 66 -12.82 -13.24 -17.07
CA ALA A 66 -12.34 -13.91 -18.28
C ALA A 66 -13.44 -14.71 -18.97
N GLY A 67 -13.51 -14.61 -20.28
CA GLY A 67 -14.56 -15.23 -21.09
C GLY A 67 -15.75 -14.34 -21.38
N LEU A 68 -15.81 -13.12 -20.82
CA LEU A 68 -16.81 -12.14 -21.22
C LEU A 68 -16.43 -11.54 -22.58
N LYS A 69 -17.29 -11.73 -23.57
CA LYS A 69 -17.19 -11.19 -24.92
C LYS A 69 -18.33 -10.22 -25.22
N ASP A 70 -18.24 -9.42 -26.27
CA ASP A 70 -19.33 -8.53 -26.70
C ASP A 70 -20.48 -9.36 -27.31
N ILE A 71 -21.55 -9.51 -26.56
CA ILE A 71 -22.73 -10.29 -26.96
C ILE A 71 -23.83 -9.44 -27.61
N ARG A 72 -23.70 -8.11 -27.66
CA ARG A 72 -24.74 -7.23 -28.20
C ARG A 72 -25.10 -7.47 -29.68
N PRO A 73 -24.22 -7.97 -30.55
CA PRO A 73 -24.62 -8.46 -31.89
C PRO A 73 -25.52 -9.69 -31.81
N LEU A 74 -25.30 -10.57 -30.82
CA LEU A 74 -26.04 -11.81 -30.60
C LEU A 74 -27.44 -11.53 -30.05
N THR A 75 -27.56 -10.64 -29.04
CA THR A 75 -28.84 -10.24 -28.48
C THR A 75 -29.73 -9.59 -29.53
N LYS A 76 -29.17 -8.72 -30.40
CA LYS A 76 -29.89 -8.16 -31.56
C LYS A 76 -30.36 -9.23 -32.55
N ALA A 77 -29.56 -10.26 -32.81
CA ALA A 77 -29.96 -11.38 -33.67
C ALA A 77 -31.11 -12.18 -33.02
N LEU A 78 -31.04 -12.38 -31.70
CA LEU A 78 -32.12 -13.06 -30.95
C LEU A 78 -33.43 -12.24 -30.96
N GLU A 79 -33.38 -10.92 -30.82
CA GLU A 79 -34.55 -10.03 -30.87
C GLU A 79 -35.34 -10.14 -32.19
N VAL A 80 -34.63 -10.34 -33.31
CA VAL A 80 -35.29 -10.56 -34.62
C VAL A 80 -35.62 -12.02 -34.87
N GLY A 81 -35.47 -12.91 -33.88
CA GLY A 81 -35.80 -14.32 -33.97
C GLY A 81 -34.82 -15.20 -34.75
N SER A 82 -33.57 -14.73 -34.92
CA SER A 82 -32.54 -15.53 -35.59
C SER A 82 -32.01 -16.62 -34.65
N ALA A 83 -31.79 -17.83 -35.23
CA ALA A 83 -31.13 -18.89 -34.51
C ALA A 83 -29.60 -18.64 -34.50
N LEU A 84 -29.00 -18.77 -33.32
CA LEU A 84 -27.55 -18.66 -33.11
C LEU A 84 -26.83 -20.00 -33.36
N GLY A 85 -25.56 -19.93 -33.71
CA GLY A 85 -24.70 -21.09 -33.80
C GLY A 85 -24.18 -21.57 -32.44
N MET A 86 -23.48 -22.71 -32.44
CA MET A 86 -22.92 -23.31 -31.23
C MET A 86 -21.94 -22.38 -30.52
N SER A 87 -20.99 -21.78 -31.26
CA SER A 87 -20.00 -20.85 -30.70
C SER A 87 -20.67 -19.62 -30.08
N GLU A 88 -21.69 -19.06 -30.74
CA GLU A 88 -22.43 -17.88 -30.28
C GLU A 88 -23.22 -18.16 -28.98
N LEU A 89 -23.88 -19.34 -28.91
CA LEU A 89 -24.56 -19.78 -27.69
C LEU A 89 -23.57 -20.06 -26.54
N LEU A 90 -22.37 -20.57 -26.83
CA LEU A 90 -21.31 -20.73 -25.84
C LEU A 90 -20.79 -19.39 -25.34
N ASP A 91 -20.75 -18.33 -26.16
CA ASP A 91 -20.39 -16.99 -25.73
C ASP A 91 -21.45 -16.43 -24.74
N ILE A 92 -22.76 -16.65 -25.00
CA ILE A 92 -23.83 -16.33 -24.04
C ILE A 92 -23.67 -17.16 -22.75
N CYS A 93 -23.40 -18.45 -22.87
CA CYS A 93 -23.17 -19.31 -21.72
C CYS A 93 -21.97 -18.85 -20.87
N SER A 94 -20.89 -18.39 -21.52
CA SER A 94 -19.72 -17.84 -20.86
C SER A 94 -20.05 -16.59 -20.06
N LEU A 95 -20.84 -15.66 -20.64
CA LEU A 95 -21.35 -14.49 -19.91
C LEU A 95 -22.12 -14.92 -18.66
N LEU A 96 -23.08 -15.85 -18.80
CA LEU A 96 -23.90 -16.34 -17.69
C LEU A 96 -23.08 -17.04 -16.59
N LYS A 97 -21.96 -17.71 -16.95
CA LYS A 97 -21.00 -18.26 -15.98
C LYS A 97 -20.31 -17.17 -15.18
N VAL A 98 -19.83 -16.11 -15.88
CA VAL A 98 -19.19 -14.96 -15.24
C VAL A 98 -20.20 -14.24 -14.34
N ALA A 99 -21.45 -14.04 -14.80
CA ALA A 99 -22.52 -13.42 -14.03
C ALA A 99 -22.81 -14.18 -12.73
N ALA A 100 -22.98 -15.51 -12.82
CA ALA A 100 -23.18 -16.35 -11.65
C ALA A 100 -21.98 -16.34 -10.68
N GLY A 101 -20.77 -16.23 -11.21
CA GLY A 101 -19.53 -16.08 -10.43
C GLY A 101 -19.50 -14.74 -9.71
N ALA A 102 -19.78 -13.65 -10.42
CA ALA A 102 -19.80 -12.30 -9.88
C ALA A 102 -20.88 -12.14 -8.81
N ARG A 103 -22.07 -12.62 -9.04
CA ARG A 103 -23.16 -12.59 -8.05
C ARG A 103 -22.77 -13.30 -6.75
N ARG A 104 -22.14 -14.48 -6.82
CA ARG A 104 -21.65 -15.19 -5.62
C ARG A 104 -20.55 -14.42 -4.88
N TYR A 105 -19.70 -13.73 -5.61
CA TYR A 105 -18.65 -12.88 -5.03
C TYR A 105 -19.26 -11.64 -4.34
N GLY A 106 -20.36 -11.10 -4.88
CA GLY A 106 -21.05 -9.93 -4.33
C GLY A 106 -21.80 -10.19 -3.02
N VAL A 107 -22.26 -11.44 -2.79
CA VAL A 107 -23.00 -11.81 -1.58
C VAL A 107 -22.05 -11.98 -0.41
N SER A 108 -22.10 -11.05 0.55
CA SER A 108 -21.43 -11.14 1.84
C SER A 108 -22.47 -10.97 2.94
N GLU A 109 -22.70 -12.01 3.76
CA GLU A 109 -23.75 -12.03 4.78
C GLU A 109 -23.48 -11.09 5.97
N ASP A 110 -22.24 -10.62 6.17
CA ASP A 110 -21.81 -9.90 7.37
C ASP A 110 -21.27 -8.48 7.12
N GLU A 111 -21.38 -7.90 5.92
CA GLU A 111 -20.76 -6.61 5.62
C GLU A 111 -21.79 -5.50 5.31
N ALA A 112 -21.46 -4.26 5.74
CA ALA A 112 -22.20 -3.08 5.33
C ALA A 112 -22.11 -2.89 3.80
N ALA A 113 -23.22 -2.52 3.16
CA ALA A 113 -23.27 -2.26 1.73
C ALA A 113 -22.25 -1.18 1.33
N ASP A 114 -21.46 -1.45 0.31
CA ASP A 114 -20.52 -0.52 -0.31
C ASP A 114 -21.04 0.03 -1.65
N SER A 115 -20.25 0.87 -2.34
CA SER A 115 -20.65 1.45 -3.62
C SER A 115 -20.83 0.43 -4.75
N LEU A 116 -20.29 -0.78 -4.62
CA LEU A 116 -20.36 -1.86 -5.62
C LEU A 116 -21.51 -2.85 -5.36
N SER A 117 -22.05 -2.88 -4.15
CA SER A 117 -23.10 -3.84 -3.74
C SER A 117 -24.30 -3.79 -4.68
N GLY A 118 -24.77 -2.58 -5.02
CA GLY A 118 -25.88 -2.42 -5.96
C GLY A 118 -25.61 -2.98 -7.37
N MET A 119 -24.36 -2.97 -7.83
CA MET A 119 -23.98 -3.53 -9.13
C MET A 119 -24.03 -5.07 -9.09
N PHE A 120 -23.52 -5.69 -8.03
CA PHE A 120 -23.57 -7.14 -7.86
C PHE A 120 -25.02 -7.66 -7.69
N ASP A 121 -25.85 -6.92 -6.95
CA ASP A 121 -27.27 -7.27 -6.73
C ASP A 121 -28.11 -7.14 -8.00
N ALA A 122 -27.73 -6.23 -8.92
CA ALA A 122 -28.42 -6.02 -10.17
C ALA A 122 -28.12 -7.08 -11.25
N ILE A 123 -27.18 -8.00 -11.00
CA ILE A 123 -26.87 -9.11 -11.92
C ILE A 123 -28.00 -10.14 -11.90
N TYR A 124 -28.53 -10.49 -13.06
CA TYR A 124 -29.60 -11.47 -13.22
C TYR A 124 -29.10 -12.90 -13.07
N ASP A 125 -29.92 -13.78 -12.46
CA ASP A 125 -29.59 -15.21 -12.36
C ASP A 125 -30.40 -16.00 -13.41
N ILE A 126 -29.83 -16.13 -14.60
CA ILE A 126 -30.44 -16.88 -15.74
C ILE A 126 -29.84 -18.29 -15.78
N ALA A 127 -29.95 -19.00 -14.66
CA ALA A 127 -29.35 -20.33 -14.50
C ALA A 127 -29.93 -21.38 -15.42
N ASP A 128 -31.22 -21.26 -15.81
CA ASP A 128 -31.90 -22.27 -16.63
C ASP A 128 -31.34 -22.26 -18.06
N VAL A 129 -31.17 -21.08 -18.67
CA VAL A 129 -30.55 -20.95 -20.01
C VAL A 129 -29.14 -21.49 -20.00
N ARG A 130 -28.33 -21.11 -19.01
CA ARG A 130 -26.97 -21.59 -18.86
C ARG A 130 -26.86 -23.09 -18.80
N ARG A 131 -27.65 -23.71 -17.90
CA ARG A 131 -27.63 -25.18 -17.71
C ARG A 131 -28.07 -25.91 -18.96
N GLU A 132 -29.06 -25.40 -19.69
CA GLU A 132 -29.55 -26.03 -20.89
C GLU A 132 -28.55 -25.94 -22.04
N ILE A 133 -27.89 -24.81 -22.22
CA ILE A 133 -26.78 -24.66 -23.17
C ILE A 133 -25.63 -25.62 -22.82
N GLU A 134 -25.18 -25.65 -21.55
CA GLU A 134 -24.14 -26.57 -21.07
C GLU A 134 -24.49 -28.05 -21.28
N ARG A 135 -25.78 -28.40 -21.12
CA ARG A 135 -26.24 -29.76 -21.34
C ARG A 135 -26.21 -30.16 -22.81
N CYS A 136 -26.57 -29.23 -23.72
CA CYS A 136 -26.74 -29.53 -25.13
C CYS A 136 -25.44 -29.34 -25.94
N ILE A 137 -24.60 -28.37 -25.61
CA ILE A 137 -23.42 -28.00 -26.41
C ILE A 137 -22.14 -28.33 -25.60
N LEU A 138 -21.33 -29.25 -26.13
CA LEU A 138 -20.07 -29.70 -25.50
C LEU A 138 -18.89 -28.85 -25.94
N SER A 139 -18.87 -28.43 -27.21
CA SER A 139 -17.82 -27.59 -27.80
C SER A 139 -18.39 -26.80 -28.99
N GLU A 140 -17.56 -25.95 -29.60
CA GLU A 140 -17.92 -25.15 -30.78
C GLU A 140 -18.37 -26.01 -31.97
N ASP A 141 -17.96 -27.29 -32.02
CA ASP A 141 -18.22 -28.22 -33.11
C ASP A 141 -19.05 -29.43 -32.70
N GLU A 142 -19.43 -29.57 -31.42
CA GLU A 142 -20.03 -30.79 -30.89
C GLU A 142 -21.24 -30.52 -30.03
N ILE A 143 -22.37 -31.15 -30.42
CA ILE A 143 -23.59 -31.23 -29.62
C ILE A 143 -23.66 -32.57 -28.91
N ALA A 144 -24.08 -32.56 -27.65
CA ALA A 144 -24.23 -33.78 -26.83
C ALA A 144 -25.22 -34.78 -27.48
N ASP A 145 -24.93 -36.08 -27.40
CA ASP A 145 -25.82 -37.14 -27.93
C ASP A 145 -27.21 -37.09 -27.31
N ASP A 146 -27.31 -36.69 -26.07
CA ASP A 146 -28.55 -36.60 -25.29
C ASP A 146 -29.16 -35.18 -25.26
N ALA A 147 -28.71 -34.29 -26.13
CA ALA A 147 -29.32 -32.97 -26.31
C ALA A 147 -30.80 -33.06 -26.70
N SER A 148 -31.18 -34.05 -27.53
CA SER A 148 -32.56 -34.45 -27.70
C SER A 148 -32.68 -35.98 -27.83
N ALA A 149 -33.87 -36.51 -27.55
CA ALA A 149 -34.16 -37.93 -27.70
C ALA A 149 -34.06 -38.38 -29.16
N GLU A 150 -34.43 -37.49 -30.09
CA GLU A 150 -34.37 -37.76 -31.53
C GLU A 150 -32.92 -37.79 -32.04
N LEU A 151 -32.07 -36.84 -31.64
CA LEU A 151 -30.65 -36.83 -31.98
C LEU A 151 -29.96 -38.12 -31.51
N LYS A 152 -30.24 -38.53 -30.28
CA LYS A 152 -29.68 -39.76 -29.72
C LYS A 152 -30.12 -41.00 -30.54
N ASN A 153 -31.35 -41.04 -31.00
CA ASN A 153 -31.87 -42.09 -31.83
C ASN A 153 -31.20 -42.09 -33.21
N ILE A 154 -31.12 -40.94 -33.87
CA ILE A 154 -30.45 -40.77 -35.17
C ILE A 154 -28.98 -41.25 -35.10
N ARG A 155 -28.20 -40.78 -34.18
CA ARG A 155 -26.78 -41.19 -33.98
C ARG A 155 -26.65 -42.67 -33.63
N ARG A 156 -27.61 -43.24 -32.88
CA ARG A 156 -27.65 -44.68 -32.64
C ARG A 156 -27.87 -45.46 -33.95
N GLN A 157 -28.79 -45.00 -34.82
CA GLN A 157 -29.08 -45.66 -36.12
C GLN A 157 -27.85 -45.56 -37.03
N MET A 158 -27.20 -44.42 -37.10
CA MET A 158 -25.94 -44.24 -37.84
C MET A 158 -24.85 -45.22 -37.38
N ARG A 159 -24.69 -45.38 -36.08
CA ARG A 159 -23.76 -46.39 -35.50
C ARG A 159 -24.13 -47.84 -35.91
N ILE A 160 -25.40 -48.20 -35.87
CA ILE A 160 -25.90 -49.50 -36.26
C ILE A 160 -25.60 -49.73 -37.77
N CYS A 161 -25.91 -48.78 -38.63
CA CYS A 161 -25.60 -48.85 -40.05
C CYS A 161 -24.09 -49.00 -40.31
N THR A 162 -23.26 -48.21 -39.63
CA THR A 162 -21.82 -48.28 -39.71
C THR A 162 -21.24 -49.65 -39.32
N GLU A 163 -21.74 -50.24 -38.23
CA GLU A 163 -21.34 -51.58 -37.78
C GLU A 163 -21.81 -52.68 -38.77
N ARG A 164 -23.00 -52.53 -39.36
CA ARG A 164 -23.46 -53.42 -40.42
C ARG A 164 -22.59 -53.34 -41.68
N ILE A 165 -22.22 -52.14 -42.13
CA ILE A 165 -21.30 -51.93 -43.25
C ILE A 165 -19.95 -52.62 -42.96
N ARG A 166 -19.41 -52.40 -41.76
CA ARG A 166 -18.15 -53.04 -41.34
C ARG A 166 -18.23 -54.56 -41.35
N THR A 167 -19.36 -55.15 -40.92
CA THR A 167 -19.59 -56.56 -40.91
C THR A 167 -19.64 -57.12 -42.34
N GLU A 168 -20.40 -56.51 -43.25
CA GLU A 168 -20.50 -56.86 -44.64
C GLU A 168 -19.14 -56.78 -45.38
N LEU A 169 -18.45 -55.63 -45.20
CA LEU A 169 -17.15 -55.45 -45.82
C LEU A 169 -16.09 -56.43 -45.28
N ASN A 170 -16.06 -56.69 -43.97
CA ASN A 170 -15.18 -57.69 -43.38
C ASN A 170 -15.47 -59.09 -43.86
N SER A 171 -16.72 -59.41 -44.12
CA SER A 171 -17.10 -60.71 -44.76
C SER A 171 -16.47 -60.82 -46.15
N MET A 172 -16.49 -59.74 -46.93
CA MET A 172 -15.87 -59.73 -48.26
C MET A 172 -14.33 -59.77 -48.19
N LEU A 173 -13.69 -59.07 -47.20
CA LEU A 173 -12.26 -59.05 -46.98
C LEU A 173 -11.70 -60.41 -46.56
N ASN A 174 -12.48 -61.22 -45.86
CA ASN A 174 -12.04 -62.51 -45.29
C ASN A 174 -12.64 -63.69 -46.03
N GLY A 175 -13.57 -63.52 -47.00
CA GLY A 175 -14.29 -64.52 -47.75
C GLY A 175 -13.58 -64.85 -49.08
N SER A 176 -14.33 -65.49 -50.02
CA SER A 176 -13.86 -65.83 -51.38
C SER A 176 -13.47 -64.64 -52.22
N ASP A 177 -14.06 -63.47 -51.93
CA ASP A 177 -13.84 -62.23 -52.72
C ASP A 177 -12.51 -61.56 -52.44
N ARG A 178 -11.75 -62.01 -51.43
CA ARG A 178 -10.43 -61.48 -51.05
C ARG A 178 -9.44 -61.50 -52.22
N THR A 179 -9.53 -62.47 -53.13
CA THR A 179 -8.67 -62.57 -54.31
C THR A 179 -8.83 -61.41 -55.29
N TYR A 180 -10.00 -60.77 -55.30
CA TYR A 180 -10.32 -59.61 -56.12
C TYR A 180 -9.75 -58.31 -55.64
N LEU A 181 -9.37 -58.26 -54.35
CA LEU A 181 -8.93 -57.06 -53.70
C LEU A 181 -7.44 -56.80 -53.95
N GLN A 182 -7.08 -55.49 -54.07
CA GLN A 182 -5.71 -55.05 -54.09
C GLN A 182 -5.05 -55.15 -52.73
N GLU A 183 -5.81 -54.72 -51.74
CA GLU A 183 -5.47 -54.79 -50.31
C GLU A 183 -6.77 -55.15 -49.48
N ALA A 184 -6.58 -55.93 -48.43
CA ALA A 184 -7.68 -56.32 -47.55
C ALA A 184 -8.00 -55.22 -46.52
N VAL A 185 -8.38 -54.03 -46.97
CA VAL A 185 -8.68 -52.83 -46.11
C VAL A 185 -10.02 -52.19 -46.49
N ILE A 186 -10.72 -51.67 -45.50
CA ILE A 186 -11.90 -50.81 -45.71
C ILE A 186 -11.39 -49.38 -45.89
N THR A 187 -11.81 -48.71 -46.94
CA THR A 187 -11.45 -47.32 -47.20
C THR A 187 -12.68 -46.43 -47.29
N THR A 188 -12.52 -45.11 -47.13
CA THR A 188 -13.60 -44.17 -47.36
C THR A 188 -13.28 -43.28 -48.56
N ARG A 189 -14.22 -43.10 -49.48
CA ARG A 189 -14.11 -42.20 -50.66
C ARG A 189 -15.41 -41.40 -50.75
N GLY A 190 -15.28 -40.06 -50.80
CA GLY A 190 -16.48 -39.19 -50.86
C GLY A 190 -17.47 -39.42 -49.71
N GLY A 191 -16.98 -39.78 -48.53
CA GLY A 191 -17.81 -40.11 -47.36
C GLY A 191 -18.45 -41.50 -47.39
N ARG A 192 -18.10 -42.35 -48.34
CA ARG A 192 -18.68 -43.70 -48.50
C ARG A 192 -17.66 -44.79 -48.24
N TYR A 193 -18.06 -45.88 -47.60
CA TYR A 193 -17.22 -47.03 -47.33
C TYR A 193 -17.02 -47.85 -48.58
N CYS A 194 -15.78 -48.04 -48.99
CA CYS A 194 -15.39 -48.75 -50.22
C CYS A 194 -14.30 -49.77 -49.91
N ILE A 195 -14.11 -50.70 -50.83
CA ILE A 195 -12.98 -51.64 -50.86
C ILE A 195 -12.15 -51.45 -52.14
N PRO A 196 -10.80 -51.59 -52.04
CA PRO A 196 -9.88 -51.42 -53.17
C PRO A 196 -9.84 -52.74 -54.02
N VAL A 197 -10.45 -52.67 -55.17
CA VAL A 197 -10.57 -53.84 -56.10
C VAL A 197 -9.53 -53.67 -57.23
N LYS A 198 -8.82 -54.76 -57.61
CA LYS A 198 -7.91 -54.81 -58.78
C LYS A 198 -8.67 -54.55 -60.06
N ALA A 199 -8.08 -53.81 -60.98
CA ALA A 199 -8.71 -53.41 -62.21
C ALA A 199 -9.24 -54.61 -63.06
N GLU A 200 -8.56 -55.73 -63.01
CA GLU A 200 -8.93 -56.98 -63.69
C GLU A 200 -10.16 -57.67 -63.18
N TYR A 201 -10.51 -57.42 -61.88
CA TYR A 201 -11.67 -58.02 -61.24
C TYR A 201 -12.85 -57.01 -60.94
N LYS A 202 -12.78 -55.82 -61.59
CA LYS A 202 -13.85 -54.81 -61.50
C LYS A 202 -15.24 -55.39 -61.80
N SER A 203 -15.41 -56.29 -62.80
CA SER A 203 -16.67 -56.87 -63.19
C SER A 203 -17.16 -57.98 -62.21
N GLN A 204 -16.24 -58.48 -61.35
CA GLN A 204 -16.58 -59.52 -60.35
C GLN A 204 -17.13 -59.05 -59.05
N VAL A 205 -16.87 -57.70 -58.74
CA VAL A 205 -17.42 -57.06 -57.56
C VAL A 205 -18.49 -56.08 -58.02
N PRO A 206 -19.78 -56.49 -57.99
CA PRO A 206 -20.87 -55.59 -58.32
C PRO A 206 -20.99 -54.45 -57.31
N GLY A 207 -20.89 -53.21 -57.82
CA GLY A 207 -20.91 -52.05 -56.98
C GLY A 207 -20.70 -50.75 -57.74
N MET A 208 -20.72 -49.60 -56.97
CA MET A 208 -20.46 -48.30 -57.57
C MET A 208 -18.99 -47.94 -57.41
N VAL A 209 -18.34 -47.47 -58.52
CA VAL A 209 -16.97 -46.99 -58.49
C VAL A 209 -16.97 -45.53 -58.05
N HIS A 210 -16.28 -45.22 -56.93
CA HIS A 210 -16.20 -43.86 -56.40
C HIS A 210 -14.87 -43.18 -56.73
N ASP A 211 -13.80 -43.97 -56.91
CA ASP A 211 -12.47 -43.43 -57.18
C ASP A 211 -11.60 -44.50 -57.87
N GLN A 212 -10.53 -44.07 -58.50
CA GLN A 212 -9.50 -44.91 -59.16
C GLN A 212 -8.09 -44.47 -58.75
N SER A 213 -7.20 -45.40 -58.50
CA SER A 213 -5.81 -45.07 -58.18
C SER A 213 -5.15 -44.36 -59.37
N LYS A 214 -4.21 -43.45 -59.10
CA LYS A 214 -3.47 -42.72 -60.18
C LYS A 214 -2.82 -43.61 -61.22
N ALA A 215 -2.45 -44.82 -60.84
CA ALA A 215 -1.89 -45.82 -61.76
C ALA A 215 -2.95 -46.62 -62.57
N GLY A 216 -4.21 -46.36 -62.27
CA GLY A 216 -5.32 -47.10 -62.98
C GLY A 216 -5.50 -48.54 -62.53
N SER A 217 -4.65 -49.12 -61.73
CA SER A 217 -4.62 -50.51 -61.28
C SER A 217 -5.60 -50.93 -60.20
N THR A 218 -6.24 -49.95 -59.54
CA THR A 218 -7.18 -50.19 -58.41
C THR A 218 -8.39 -49.29 -58.54
N PHE A 219 -9.57 -49.88 -58.40
CA PHE A 219 -10.83 -49.15 -58.27
C PHE A 219 -11.34 -49.25 -56.88
N PHE A 220 -11.77 -48.10 -56.35
CA PHE A 220 -12.43 -48.04 -55.05
C PHE A 220 -13.90 -48.22 -55.26
N ILE A 221 -14.40 -49.43 -54.94
CA ILE A 221 -15.78 -49.86 -55.23
C ILE A 221 -16.54 -49.88 -53.92
N GLU A 222 -17.70 -49.26 -53.91
CA GLU A 222 -18.74 -49.46 -52.93
C GLU A 222 -19.56 -50.69 -53.36
N PRO A 223 -19.49 -51.79 -52.62
CA PRO A 223 -20.22 -52.99 -53.00
C PRO A 223 -21.75 -52.74 -52.97
N MET A 224 -22.51 -53.42 -53.85
CA MET A 224 -23.97 -53.21 -53.97
C MET A 224 -24.71 -53.52 -52.66
N SER A 225 -24.19 -54.47 -51.85
CA SER A 225 -24.71 -54.77 -50.52
C SER A 225 -24.56 -53.60 -49.53
N VAL A 226 -23.56 -52.76 -49.72
CA VAL A 226 -23.24 -51.62 -48.83
C VAL A 226 -23.87 -50.32 -49.32
N VAL A 227 -24.18 -50.21 -50.64
CA VAL A 227 -24.77 -48.97 -51.23
C VAL A 227 -25.99 -48.47 -50.46
N ARG A 228 -26.92 -49.40 -50.10
CA ARG A 228 -28.12 -49.05 -49.33
C ARG A 228 -27.78 -48.49 -47.98
N LEU A 229 -26.90 -49.13 -47.24
CA LEU A 229 -26.50 -48.72 -45.88
C LEU A 229 -25.76 -47.37 -45.89
N ASN A 230 -24.90 -47.12 -46.87
CA ASN A 230 -24.26 -45.82 -47.05
C ASN A 230 -25.29 -44.73 -47.42
N ASN A 231 -26.35 -45.03 -48.17
CA ASN A 231 -27.43 -44.09 -48.43
C ASN A 231 -28.27 -43.84 -47.16
N GLU A 232 -28.55 -44.86 -46.34
CA GLU A 232 -29.22 -44.73 -45.06
C GLU A 232 -28.37 -43.81 -44.10
N ILE A 233 -27.06 -43.96 -44.05
CA ILE A 233 -26.19 -43.09 -43.29
C ILE A 233 -26.31 -41.65 -43.77
N ARG A 234 -26.32 -41.43 -45.08
CA ARG A 234 -26.46 -40.09 -45.65
C ARG A 234 -27.79 -39.44 -45.33
N GLU A 235 -28.86 -40.22 -45.34
CA GLU A 235 -30.20 -39.75 -44.89
C GLU A 235 -30.18 -39.38 -43.39
N TYR A 236 -29.49 -40.19 -42.57
CA TYR A 236 -29.37 -39.87 -41.14
C TYR A 236 -28.47 -38.62 -40.90
N GLU A 237 -27.42 -38.39 -41.65
CA GLU A 237 -26.61 -37.18 -41.58
C GLU A 237 -27.44 -35.91 -41.88
N VAL A 238 -28.33 -35.95 -42.87
CA VAL A 238 -29.28 -34.86 -43.16
C VAL A 238 -30.22 -34.63 -41.97
N LYS A 239 -30.84 -35.72 -41.44
CA LYS A 239 -31.70 -35.66 -40.27
C LYS A 239 -30.99 -35.17 -39.02
N GLU A 240 -29.73 -35.55 -38.83
CA GLU A 240 -28.88 -35.08 -37.76
C GLU A 240 -28.72 -33.57 -37.83
N ASN A 241 -28.37 -33.03 -39.00
CA ASN A 241 -28.19 -31.59 -39.22
C ASN A 241 -29.51 -30.82 -39.02
N GLU A 242 -30.63 -31.36 -39.47
CA GLU A 242 -31.99 -30.78 -39.23
C GLU A 242 -32.34 -30.75 -37.74
N GLU A 243 -32.01 -31.81 -37.02
CA GLU A 243 -32.31 -31.88 -35.59
C GLU A 243 -31.39 -30.97 -34.78
N ILE A 244 -30.10 -30.87 -35.14
CA ILE A 244 -29.16 -29.90 -34.59
C ILE A 244 -29.69 -28.48 -34.80
N ALA A 245 -30.17 -28.15 -36.00
CA ALA A 245 -30.75 -26.83 -36.26
C ALA A 245 -31.96 -26.54 -35.37
N LYS A 246 -32.81 -27.51 -35.13
CA LYS A 246 -33.96 -27.36 -34.20
C LYS A 246 -33.53 -27.18 -32.75
N ILE A 247 -32.48 -27.88 -32.28
CA ILE A 247 -31.94 -27.73 -30.93
C ILE A 247 -31.38 -26.34 -30.76
N LEU A 248 -30.55 -25.86 -31.72
CA LEU A 248 -29.98 -24.52 -31.72
C LEU A 248 -31.05 -23.42 -31.73
N ALA A 249 -32.12 -23.60 -32.56
CA ALA A 249 -33.25 -22.70 -32.62
C ALA A 249 -34.02 -22.64 -31.30
N SER A 250 -34.18 -23.79 -30.63
CA SER A 250 -34.83 -23.86 -29.31
C SER A 250 -34.02 -23.17 -28.20
N LEU A 251 -32.69 -23.40 -28.19
CA LEU A 251 -31.77 -22.73 -27.26
C LEU A 251 -31.74 -21.23 -27.52
N SER A 252 -31.73 -20.83 -28.79
CA SER A 252 -31.75 -19.40 -29.18
C SER A 252 -33.08 -18.72 -28.76
N ALA A 253 -34.20 -19.38 -28.94
CA ALA A 253 -35.50 -18.86 -28.49
C ALA A 253 -35.59 -18.74 -26.98
N MET A 254 -34.97 -19.68 -26.24
CA MET A 254 -34.87 -19.63 -24.78
C MET A 254 -34.01 -18.46 -24.30
N ALA A 255 -32.85 -18.23 -24.92
CA ALA A 255 -31.98 -17.08 -24.64
C ALA A 255 -32.63 -15.76 -25.05
N GLY A 256 -33.37 -15.76 -26.18
CA GLY A 256 -34.10 -14.61 -26.72
C GLY A 256 -35.18 -14.04 -25.79
N ASN A 257 -35.67 -14.82 -24.80
CA ASN A 257 -36.56 -14.29 -23.77
C ASN A 257 -35.88 -13.37 -22.76
N TYR A 258 -34.57 -13.31 -22.75
CA TYR A 258 -33.75 -12.62 -21.74
C TYR A 258 -32.75 -11.61 -22.36
N THR A 259 -33.00 -11.10 -23.58
CA THR A 259 -32.05 -10.20 -24.27
C THR A 259 -31.76 -8.96 -23.49
N ALA A 260 -32.73 -8.33 -22.84
CA ALA A 260 -32.56 -7.13 -22.04
C ALA A 260 -31.71 -7.42 -20.77
N GLU A 261 -31.95 -8.53 -20.11
CA GLU A 261 -31.19 -8.96 -18.93
C GLU A 261 -29.75 -9.36 -19.30
N LEU A 262 -29.55 -10.00 -20.44
CA LEU A 262 -28.20 -10.34 -20.96
C LEU A 262 -27.39 -9.09 -21.28
N ASP A 263 -28.00 -8.08 -21.91
CA ASP A 263 -27.35 -6.79 -22.20
C ASP A 263 -27.03 -6.04 -20.90
N ALA A 264 -27.95 -6.03 -19.92
CA ALA A 264 -27.73 -5.42 -18.62
C ALA A 264 -26.56 -6.11 -17.86
N ASP A 265 -26.53 -7.44 -17.83
CA ASP A 265 -25.46 -8.21 -17.22
C ASP A 265 -24.11 -7.95 -17.91
N TYR A 266 -24.10 -7.87 -19.25
CA TYR A 266 -22.89 -7.54 -19.99
C TYR A 266 -22.33 -6.18 -19.62
N ASP A 267 -23.19 -5.16 -19.53
CA ASP A 267 -22.77 -3.81 -19.17
C ASP A 267 -22.26 -3.75 -17.72
N ILE A 268 -22.96 -4.37 -16.76
CA ILE A 268 -22.56 -4.43 -15.36
C ILE A 268 -21.23 -5.16 -15.21
N LEU A 269 -21.07 -6.34 -15.83
CA LEU A 269 -19.85 -7.14 -15.72
C LEU A 269 -18.65 -6.44 -16.36
N SER A 270 -18.87 -5.73 -17.48
CA SER A 270 -17.83 -4.92 -18.14
C SER A 270 -17.35 -3.79 -17.25
N GLN A 271 -18.29 -3.09 -16.58
CA GLN A 271 -17.96 -2.03 -15.61
C GLN A 271 -17.26 -2.59 -14.37
N LEU A 272 -17.70 -3.72 -13.85
CA LEU A 272 -17.03 -4.37 -12.72
C LEU A 272 -15.58 -4.77 -13.07
N ASP A 273 -15.33 -5.40 -14.24
CA ASP A 273 -13.97 -5.74 -14.66
C ASP A 273 -13.07 -4.50 -14.75
N PHE A 274 -13.61 -3.40 -15.28
CA PHE A 274 -12.93 -2.11 -15.34
C PHE A 274 -12.60 -1.55 -13.94
N ILE A 275 -13.55 -1.57 -13.00
CA ILE A 275 -13.35 -1.10 -11.63
C ILE A 275 -12.32 -1.99 -10.90
N PHE A 276 -12.43 -3.30 -11.06
CA PHE A 276 -11.47 -4.24 -10.47
C PHE A 276 -10.07 -4.13 -11.11
N ALA A 277 -9.97 -3.74 -12.38
CA ALA A 277 -8.68 -3.43 -13.01
C ALA A 277 -8.03 -2.20 -12.37
N LYS A 278 -8.80 -1.13 -12.07
CA LYS A 278 -8.32 0.03 -11.30
C LYS A 278 -7.78 -0.36 -9.93
N ALA A 279 -8.51 -1.23 -9.23
CA ALA A 279 -8.08 -1.73 -7.91
C ALA A 279 -6.79 -2.55 -7.99
N LYS A 280 -6.65 -3.44 -8.98
CA LYS A 280 -5.42 -4.22 -9.20
C LYS A 280 -4.23 -3.34 -9.53
N LEU A 281 -4.42 -2.31 -10.34
CA LEU A 281 -3.40 -1.30 -10.64
C LEU A 281 -2.99 -0.56 -9.36
N SER A 282 -3.94 -0.20 -8.50
CA SER A 282 -3.65 0.42 -7.19
C SER A 282 -2.75 -0.47 -6.31
N PHE A 283 -2.99 -1.78 -6.26
CA PHE A 283 -2.11 -2.72 -5.55
C PHE A 283 -0.70 -2.77 -6.15
N GLU A 284 -0.59 -2.75 -7.48
CA GLU A 284 0.69 -2.87 -8.17
C GLU A 284 1.67 -1.77 -7.76
N TYR A 285 1.24 -0.51 -7.72
CA TYR A 285 2.10 0.62 -7.35
C TYR A 285 1.89 1.13 -5.93
N LYS A 286 1.14 0.38 -5.10
CA LYS A 286 0.82 0.74 -3.71
C LYS A 286 0.20 2.14 -3.64
N GLY A 287 -0.87 2.31 -4.41
CA GLY A 287 -1.60 3.56 -4.51
C GLY A 287 -2.51 3.80 -3.31
N SER A 288 -2.80 5.08 -3.05
CA SER A 288 -3.82 5.54 -2.11
C SER A 288 -4.83 6.41 -2.81
N GLU A 289 -6.04 6.48 -2.26
CA GLU A 289 -7.09 7.37 -2.73
C GLU A 289 -6.69 8.83 -2.48
N PRO A 290 -6.61 9.69 -3.52
CA PRO A 290 -6.38 11.12 -3.31
C PRO A 290 -7.65 11.81 -2.82
N ILE A 291 -7.50 12.81 -1.96
CA ILE A 291 -8.59 13.71 -1.58
C ILE A 291 -8.74 14.76 -2.68
N MET A 292 -9.87 14.75 -3.38
CA MET A 292 -10.12 15.72 -4.44
C MET A 292 -10.69 17.01 -3.89
N ASN A 293 -10.31 18.15 -4.47
CA ASN A 293 -10.83 19.48 -4.12
C ASN A 293 -11.01 20.37 -5.36
N THR A 294 -11.67 21.51 -5.16
CA THR A 294 -11.87 22.55 -6.19
C THR A 294 -11.22 23.88 -5.83
N ARG A 295 -10.33 23.88 -4.82
CA ARG A 295 -9.70 25.09 -4.27
C ARG A 295 -8.42 25.49 -5.01
N GLY A 296 -7.99 24.73 -6.00
CA GLY A 296 -6.70 24.92 -6.66
C GLY A 296 -5.51 24.34 -5.85
N TYR A 297 -5.77 23.57 -4.80
CA TYR A 297 -4.73 23.06 -3.90
C TYR A 297 -4.31 21.65 -4.27
N ILE A 298 -3.01 21.48 -4.44
CA ILE A 298 -2.32 20.19 -4.62
C ILE A 298 -1.38 19.97 -3.42
N ASN A 299 -1.44 18.81 -2.80
CA ASN A 299 -0.51 18.38 -1.76
C ASN A 299 -0.19 16.89 -1.95
N ILE A 300 0.88 16.61 -2.65
CA ILE A 300 1.36 15.25 -2.91
C ILE A 300 2.37 14.88 -1.83
N ARG A 301 2.09 13.82 -1.09
CA ARG A 301 2.94 13.30 -0.02
C ARG A 301 3.60 12.00 -0.45
N LYS A 302 4.94 11.96 -0.44
CA LYS A 302 5.75 10.78 -0.84
C LYS A 302 5.31 10.20 -2.20
N GLY A 303 5.03 11.09 -3.16
CA GLY A 303 4.61 10.73 -4.51
C GLY A 303 5.70 10.02 -5.30
N ARG A 304 5.39 8.89 -5.90
CA ARG A 304 6.31 8.06 -6.69
C ARG A 304 5.82 7.99 -8.13
N HIS A 305 6.66 8.37 -9.09
CA HIS A 305 6.26 8.32 -10.50
C HIS A 305 5.91 6.87 -10.92
N PRO A 306 4.68 6.58 -11.39
CA PRO A 306 4.20 5.20 -11.58
C PRO A 306 4.93 4.44 -12.69
N LEU A 307 5.56 5.13 -13.65
CA LEU A 307 6.30 4.49 -14.76
C LEU A 307 7.78 4.24 -14.42
N ILE A 308 8.26 4.62 -13.23
CA ILE A 308 9.61 4.31 -12.76
C ILE A 308 9.55 3.08 -11.85
N ASP A 309 10.58 2.22 -11.97
CA ASP A 309 10.71 1.03 -11.10
C ASP A 309 10.59 1.42 -9.61
N SER A 310 9.71 0.74 -8.89
CA SER A 310 9.42 1.01 -7.47
C SER A 310 10.64 0.92 -6.55
N ARG A 311 11.72 0.23 -6.98
CA ARG A 311 12.99 0.11 -6.26
C ARG A 311 13.94 1.28 -6.49
N LYS A 312 13.73 2.04 -7.57
CA LYS A 312 14.60 3.15 -7.98
C LYS A 312 13.95 4.51 -7.80
N VAL A 313 12.62 4.55 -7.77
CA VAL A 313 11.87 5.80 -7.64
C VAL A 313 12.09 6.40 -6.27
N VAL A 314 12.51 7.67 -6.24
CA VAL A 314 12.60 8.46 -5.01
C VAL A 314 11.28 9.20 -4.82
N PRO A 315 10.64 9.06 -3.65
CA PRO A 315 9.41 9.78 -3.36
C PRO A 315 9.64 11.28 -3.26
N ILE A 316 8.70 12.07 -3.79
CA ILE A 316 8.71 13.54 -3.73
C ILE A 316 7.52 14.04 -2.91
N ASP A 317 7.73 15.15 -2.21
CA ASP A 317 6.69 15.91 -1.53
C ASP A 317 6.50 17.23 -2.27
N VAL A 318 5.26 17.55 -2.67
CA VAL A 318 4.92 18.77 -3.42
C VAL A 318 3.66 19.38 -2.87
N SER A 319 3.69 20.68 -2.57
CA SER A 319 2.49 21.46 -2.27
C SER A 319 2.42 22.68 -3.18
N ILE A 320 1.23 23.07 -3.64
CA ILE A 320 0.97 24.26 -4.47
C ILE A 320 -0.52 24.61 -4.38
N GLY A 321 -0.84 25.91 -4.43
CA GLY A 321 -2.23 26.38 -4.48
C GLY A 321 -2.77 26.91 -3.14
N ASP A 322 -1.96 26.93 -2.06
CA ASP A 322 -2.31 27.54 -0.77
C ASP A 322 -1.63 28.91 -0.63
N GLU A 323 -0.34 28.94 -0.27
CA GLU A 323 0.43 30.17 -0.14
C GLU A 323 0.91 30.70 -1.49
N TYR A 324 1.06 29.87 -2.49
CA TYR A 324 1.56 30.22 -3.83
C TYR A 324 0.88 29.38 -4.92
N SER A 325 0.68 30.00 -6.08
CA SER A 325 0.11 29.36 -7.28
C SER A 325 1.16 28.97 -8.31
N GLU A 326 2.38 29.45 -8.16
CA GLU A 326 3.49 29.17 -9.08
C GLU A 326 4.69 28.56 -8.34
N LEU A 327 5.22 27.48 -8.90
CA LEU A 327 6.39 26.77 -8.39
C LEU A 327 7.49 26.77 -9.45
N ILE A 328 8.64 27.38 -9.13
CA ILE A 328 9.81 27.42 -10.00
C ILE A 328 10.85 26.44 -9.51
N ILE A 329 11.07 25.36 -10.27
CA ILE A 329 12.00 24.28 -9.93
C ILE A 329 13.34 24.51 -10.62
N THR A 330 14.41 24.61 -9.83
CA THR A 330 15.77 24.84 -10.29
C THR A 330 16.67 23.63 -9.99
N GLY A 331 17.86 23.60 -10.55
CA GLY A 331 18.83 22.53 -10.37
C GLY A 331 19.30 21.89 -11.68
N PRO A 332 20.20 20.87 -11.63
CA PRO A 332 20.72 20.23 -12.83
C PRO A 332 19.66 19.40 -13.56
N ASN A 333 19.82 19.20 -14.88
CA ASN A 333 18.86 18.41 -15.68
C ASN A 333 18.72 16.98 -15.20
N THR A 334 19.81 16.39 -14.74
CA THR A 334 19.86 15.04 -14.17
C THR A 334 19.17 14.94 -12.80
N GLY A 335 18.79 16.05 -12.18
CA GLY A 335 18.24 16.11 -10.81
C GLY A 335 16.79 15.62 -10.68
N GLY A 336 16.08 15.37 -11.78
CA GLY A 336 14.69 14.88 -11.74
C GLY A 336 13.62 15.96 -11.92
N LYS A 337 13.96 17.17 -12.39
CA LYS A 337 13.04 18.29 -12.65
C LYS A 337 11.87 17.87 -13.54
N THR A 338 12.18 17.33 -14.73
CA THR A 338 11.16 16.83 -15.70
C THR A 338 10.28 15.72 -15.11
N VAL A 339 10.87 14.82 -14.31
CA VAL A 339 10.12 13.75 -13.63
C VAL A 339 9.15 14.33 -12.62
N THR A 340 9.56 15.36 -11.87
CA THR A 340 8.68 16.07 -10.93
C THR A 340 7.49 16.71 -11.64
N LEU A 341 7.73 17.43 -12.73
CA LEU A 341 6.66 18.00 -13.58
C LEU A 341 5.68 16.93 -14.06
N LYS A 342 6.22 15.84 -14.64
CA LYS A 342 5.42 14.71 -15.13
C LYS A 342 4.64 14.06 -14.00
N THR A 343 5.21 13.96 -12.81
CA THR A 343 4.53 13.36 -11.64
C THR A 343 3.32 14.20 -11.24
N ILE A 344 3.47 15.51 -11.11
CA ILE A 344 2.37 16.43 -10.74
C ILE A 344 1.23 16.35 -11.77
N GLY A 345 1.56 16.49 -13.06
CA GLY A 345 0.58 16.45 -14.13
C GLY A 345 -0.11 15.08 -14.24
N LEU A 346 0.66 13.99 -14.17
CA LEU A 346 0.12 12.65 -14.27
C LEU A 346 -0.78 12.31 -13.07
N PHE A 347 -0.41 12.72 -11.84
CA PHE A 347 -1.25 12.48 -10.66
C PHE A 347 -2.59 13.22 -10.75
N SER A 348 -2.58 14.46 -11.26
CA SER A 348 -3.82 15.19 -11.51
C SER A 348 -4.73 14.44 -12.50
N LEU A 349 -4.16 13.91 -13.59
CA LEU A 349 -4.89 13.11 -14.57
C LEU A 349 -5.41 11.80 -13.95
N LEU A 350 -4.60 11.11 -13.12
CA LEU A 350 -5.00 9.86 -12.46
C LEU A 350 -6.14 10.08 -11.47
N GLY A 351 -6.04 11.10 -10.61
CA GLY A 351 -7.09 11.46 -9.67
C GLY A 351 -8.40 11.77 -10.38
N GLN A 352 -8.37 12.60 -11.43
CA GLN A 352 -9.54 12.93 -12.26
C GLN A 352 -10.09 11.74 -13.07
N SER A 353 -9.34 10.64 -13.17
CA SER A 353 -9.80 9.39 -13.82
C SER A 353 -10.37 8.38 -12.81
N GLY A 354 -10.51 8.74 -11.54
CA GLY A 354 -10.95 7.83 -10.49
C GLY A 354 -9.95 6.73 -10.20
N LEU A 355 -8.66 6.98 -10.41
CA LEU A 355 -7.55 6.08 -10.11
C LEU A 355 -6.86 6.51 -8.81
N HIS A 356 -6.45 5.56 -7.99
CA HIS A 356 -5.53 5.83 -6.90
C HIS A 356 -4.19 6.33 -7.43
N ILE A 357 -3.47 7.09 -6.62
CA ILE A 357 -2.14 7.59 -6.97
C ILE A 357 -1.07 6.93 -6.12
N PRO A 358 0.14 6.66 -6.65
CA PRO A 358 1.24 6.07 -5.87
C PRO A 358 1.87 7.11 -4.93
N ALA A 359 1.11 7.54 -3.94
CA ALA A 359 1.48 8.53 -2.94
C ALA A 359 1.10 8.03 -1.53
N ALA A 360 1.47 8.78 -0.49
CA ALA A 360 1.01 8.51 0.86
C ALA A 360 -0.44 8.99 1.07
N ASP A 361 -1.10 8.41 2.05
CA ASP A 361 -2.45 8.81 2.47
C ASP A 361 -2.54 10.30 2.78
N ASN A 362 -3.73 10.85 2.62
CA ASN A 362 -4.02 12.29 2.75
C ASN A 362 -3.24 13.15 1.75
N SER A 363 -2.93 12.63 0.57
CA SER A 363 -2.52 13.45 -0.57
C SER A 363 -3.76 14.10 -1.17
N GLU A 364 -3.67 15.40 -1.46
CA GLU A 364 -4.77 16.19 -2.00
C GLU A 364 -4.47 16.60 -3.45
N LEU A 365 -5.48 16.55 -4.31
CA LEU A 365 -5.42 17.00 -5.69
C LEU A 365 -6.61 17.89 -6.00
N THR A 366 -6.42 18.83 -6.90
CA THR A 366 -7.52 19.67 -7.39
C THR A 366 -8.00 19.20 -8.76
N VAL A 367 -9.26 19.50 -9.07
CA VAL A 367 -9.85 19.23 -10.39
C VAL A 367 -9.52 20.39 -11.32
N PHE A 368 -8.83 20.10 -12.42
CA PHE A 368 -8.54 21.05 -13.49
C PHE A 368 -9.44 20.84 -14.70
N ASN A 369 -9.87 21.93 -15.32
CA ASN A 369 -10.58 21.88 -16.59
C ASN A 369 -9.64 21.47 -17.72
N ASP A 370 -8.43 22.04 -17.72
CA ASP A 370 -7.38 21.70 -18.66
C ASP A 370 -5.99 21.59 -17.99
N ILE A 371 -5.21 20.66 -18.49
CA ILE A 371 -3.81 20.51 -18.14
C ILE A 371 -3.00 20.75 -19.41
N PHE A 372 -2.06 21.68 -19.33
CA PHE A 372 -1.16 22.02 -20.41
C PHE A 372 0.26 21.60 -20.03
N ALA A 373 0.99 21.04 -20.99
CA ALA A 373 2.37 20.62 -20.79
C ALA A 373 3.21 21.03 -21.99
N ASP A 374 4.23 21.84 -21.73
CA ASP A 374 5.33 22.09 -22.65
C ASP A 374 6.57 21.38 -22.10
N ILE A 375 6.62 20.09 -22.34
CA ILE A 375 7.69 19.16 -21.91
C ILE A 375 8.11 18.43 -23.19
N GLY A 376 9.34 18.61 -23.64
CA GLY A 376 9.81 17.98 -24.86
C GLY A 376 11.27 17.55 -24.76
N ASP A 377 11.60 16.40 -25.41
CA ASP A 377 12.98 15.97 -25.62
C ASP A 377 13.63 16.79 -26.73
N GLU A 378 14.71 17.47 -26.42
CA GLU A 378 15.58 18.15 -27.39
C GLU A 378 16.25 17.20 -28.41
N GLN A 379 16.01 15.89 -28.34
CA GLN A 379 16.80 14.87 -29.03
C GLN A 379 16.15 14.29 -30.30
N SER A 380 15.04 14.81 -30.79
CA SER A 380 14.50 14.32 -32.07
C SER A 380 15.16 15.03 -33.26
N ILE A 381 16.09 14.35 -33.88
CA ILE A 381 16.90 14.80 -35.05
C ILE A 381 16.00 15.17 -36.26
N GLU A 382 14.75 14.78 -36.29
CA GLU A 382 13.84 15.03 -37.44
C GLU A 382 13.15 16.40 -37.46
N GLN A 383 13.26 17.22 -36.39
CA GLN A 383 12.64 18.53 -36.34
C GLN A 383 13.67 19.66 -36.13
N SER A 384 14.48 19.92 -37.15
CA SER A 384 15.52 20.94 -37.18
C SER A 384 15.05 22.39 -37.34
N LEU A 385 13.79 22.69 -37.09
CA LEU A 385 13.34 24.08 -36.91
C LEU A 385 13.43 24.38 -35.43
N SER A 386 14.43 25.20 -35.09
CA SER A 386 14.68 25.78 -33.77
C SER A 386 13.75 25.31 -32.66
N THR A 387 14.23 24.50 -31.73
CA THR A 387 13.55 24.02 -30.52
C THR A 387 12.79 25.13 -29.82
N PHE A 388 13.41 26.32 -29.71
CA PHE A 388 12.80 27.55 -29.19
C PHE A 388 11.49 27.96 -29.92
N SER A 389 11.45 27.92 -31.28
CA SER A 389 10.25 28.29 -32.01
C SER A 389 9.07 27.32 -31.80
N SER A 390 9.33 26.05 -31.62
CA SER A 390 8.30 25.04 -31.37
C SER A 390 7.73 25.18 -29.94
N HIS A 391 8.57 25.37 -28.95
CA HIS A 391 8.16 25.69 -27.57
C HIS A 391 7.37 26.98 -27.53
N MET A 392 7.81 28.06 -28.21
CA MET A 392 7.14 29.35 -28.23
C MET A 392 5.73 29.25 -28.84
N LYS A 393 5.55 28.49 -29.92
CA LYS A 393 4.22 28.24 -30.48
C LYS A 393 3.30 27.54 -29.47
N ASN A 394 3.80 26.54 -28.77
CA ASN A 394 3.02 25.85 -27.75
C ASN A 394 2.67 26.78 -26.59
N ILE A 395 3.62 27.58 -26.10
CA ILE A 395 3.42 28.57 -25.05
C ILE A 395 2.33 29.59 -25.46
N ILE A 396 2.36 30.07 -26.71
CA ILE A 396 1.33 30.99 -27.23
C ILE A 396 -0.06 30.34 -27.21
N GLU A 397 -0.17 29.06 -27.61
CA GLU A 397 -1.44 28.33 -27.54
C GLU A 397 -1.91 28.13 -26.08
N ILE A 398 -1.00 27.88 -25.16
CA ILE A 398 -1.30 27.76 -23.73
C ILE A 398 -1.81 29.08 -23.18
N LEU A 399 -1.09 30.17 -23.41
CA LEU A 399 -1.47 31.50 -22.94
C LEU A 399 -2.83 31.97 -23.48
N ALA A 400 -3.23 31.52 -24.67
CA ALA A 400 -4.53 31.80 -25.24
C ALA A 400 -5.69 31.02 -24.62
N LYS A 401 -5.44 29.90 -23.94
CA LYS A 401 -6.48 28.98 -23.45
C LYS A 401 -6.47 28.81 -21.94
N ALA A 402 -5.35 29.05 -21.26
CA ALA A 402 -5.21 28.83 -19.82
C ALA A 402 -6.07 29.83 -19.03
N ASP A 403 -6.72 29.31 -17.99
CA ASP A 403 -7.56 30.04 -17.05
C ASP A 403 -7.19 29.64 -15.60
N SER A 404 -7.86 30.23 -14.61
CA SER A 404 -7.62 29.97 -13.19
C SER A 404 -7.84 28.50 -12.76
N ASN A 405 -8.53 27.71 -13.57
CA ASN A 405 -8.79 26.29 -13.33
C ASN A 405 -7.92 25.38 -14.21
N SER A 406 -6.80 25.92 -14.70
CA SER A 406 -5.84 25.20 -15.54
C SER A 406 -4.56 24.92 -14.77
N LEU A 407 -3.93 23.77 -15.08
CA LEU A 407 -2.57 23.45 -14.67
C LEU A 407 -1.63 23.62 -15.86
N VAL A 408 -0.56 24.40 -15.69
CA VAL A 408 0.44 24.64 -16.73
C VAL A 408 1.80 24.12 -16.27
N LEU A 409 2.41 23.30 -17.08
CA LEU A 409 3.70 22.64 -16.82
C LEU A 409 4.71 23.03 -17.89
N PHE A 410 5.76 23.74 -17.52
CA PHE A 410 6.84 24.15 -18.41
C PHE A 410 8.15 23.47 -18.04
N ASP A 411 8.76 22.77 -18.98
CA ASP A 411 10.10 22.24 -18.81
C ASP A 411 11.09 23.13 -19.56
N GLU A 412 12.12 23.62 -18.86
CA GLU A 412 13.16 24.53 -19.38
C GLU A 412 12.56 25.77 -20.10
N LEU A 413 11.69 26.51 -19.40
CA LEU A 413 10.95 27.63 -19.95
C LEU A 413 11.85 28.64 -20.66
N CYS A 414 11.59 28.90 -21.94
CA CYS A 414 12.31 29.78 -22.84
C CYS A 414 13.80 29.43 -23.05
N ALA A 415 14.22 28.18 -22.83
CA ALA A 415 15.57 27.75 -23.21
C ALA A 415 15.79 27.75 -24.72
N GLY A 416 17.06 27.77 -25.15
CA GLY A 416 17.41 27.69 -26.58
C GLY A 416 17.51 29.02 -27.29
N THR A 417 17.52 30.17 -26.58
CA THR A 417 17.81 31.51 -27.10
C THR A 417 18.88 32.20 -26.23
N ASP A 418 19.15 33.48 -26.49
CA ASP A 418 20.03 34.29 -25.62
C ASP A 418 19.54 34.22 -24.16
N PRO A 419 20.38 33.90 -23.18
CA PRO A 419 19.96 33.71 -21.79
C PRO A 419 19.23 34.93 -21.20
N THR A 420 19.66 36.15 -21.51
CA THR A 420 19.06 37.37 -20.99
C THR A 420 17.67 37.63 -21.60
N GLU A 421 17.53 37.40 -22.92
CA GLU A 421 16.23 37.50 -23.59
C GLU A 421 15.29 36.40 -23.13
N GLY A 422 15.79 35.15 -23.01
CA GLY A 422 15.05 34.01 -22.54
C GLY A 422 14.51 34.19 -21.14
N ALA A 423 15.35 34.64 -20.21
CA ALA A 423 14.95 34.93 -18.83
C ALA A 423 13.88 36.04 -18.76
N SER A 424 14.04 37.11 -19.53
CA SER A 424 13.08 38.24 -19.59
C SER A 424 11.71 37.79 -20.11
N LEU A 425 11.71 36.95 -21.17
CA LEU A 425 10.47 36.38 -21.73
C LEU A 425 9.80 35.42 -20.70
N ALA A 426 10.58 34.55 -20.06
CA ALA A 426 10.06 33.61 -19.07
C ALA A 426 9.40 34.35 -17.89
N ILE A 427 10.03 35.39 -17.34
CA ILE A 427 9.45 36.21 -16.28
C ILE A 427 8.14 36.88 -16.75
N SER A 428 8.11 37.37 -17.98
CA SER A 428 6.90 38.04 -18.53
C SER A 428 5.75 37.04 -18.72
N ILE A 429 6.06 35.83 -19.18
CA ILE A 429 5.07 34.73 -19.34
C ILE A 429 4.52 34.31 -17.96
N LEU A 430 5.40 34.04 -16.99
CA LEU A 430 4.99 33.66 -15.63
C LEU A 430 4.17 34.78 -14.97
N THR A 431 4.62 36.04 -15.07
CA THR A 431 3.85 37.21 -14.59
C THR A 431 2.44 37.28 -15.21
N SER A 432 2.30 36.92 -16.47
CA SER A 432 1.00 36.91 -17.15
C SER A 432 0.09 35.79 -16.59
N LEU A 433 0.62 34.59 -16.38
CA LEU A 433 -0.11 33.45 -15.80
C LEU A 433 -0.44 33.71 -14.32
N HIS A 434 0.50 34.33 -13.59
CA HIS A 434 0.30 34.72 -12.19
C HIS A 434 -0.90 35.69 -12.02
N LYS A 435 -1.02 36.69 -12.89
CA LYS A 435 -2.15 37.62 -12.89
C LYS A 435 -3.49 36.91 -13.16
N LEU A 436 -3.48 35.87 -13.95
CA LEU A 436 -4.64 35.01 -14.24
C LEU A 436 -4.91 33.97 -13.13
N ARG A 437 -4.05 33.87 -12.13
CA ARG A 437 -4.08 32.86 -11.05
C ARG A 437 -4.07 31.43 -11.58
N VAL A 438 -3.30 31.19 -12.64
CA VAL A 438 -3.11 29.85 -13.20
C VAL A 438 -2.14 29.06 -12.34
N THR A 439 -2.51 27.82 -11.99
CA THR A 439 -1.55 26.94 -11.29
C THR A 439 -0.42 26.56 -12.24
N THR A 440 0.80 27.05 -11.95
CA THR A 440 1.94 26.90 -12.87
C THR A 440 3.13 26.24 -12.19
N VAL A 441 3.72 25.24 -12.84
CA VAL A 441 5.01 24.66 -12.42
C VAL A 441 6.00 24.79 -13.58
N ALA A 442 7.10 25.47 -13.36
CA ALA A 442 8.11 25.70 -14.39
C ALA A 442 9.48 25.23 -13.92
N THR A 443 10.24 24.60 -14.80
CA THR A 443 11.66 24.35 -14.57
C THR A 443 12.53 25.35 -15.32
N THR A 444 13.68 25.68 -14.76
CA THR A 444 14.59 26.62 -15.37
C THR A 444 16.04 26.45 -14.91
N HIS A 445 16.96 26.99 -15.69
CA HIS A 445 18.38 27.19 -15.34
C HIS A 445 18.72 28.66 -15.11
N TYR A 446 17.80 29.60 -15.38
CA TYR A 446 18.06 31.03 -15.27
C TYR A 446 18.08 31.49 -13.81
N SER A 447 19.13 32.22 -13.42
CA SER A 447 19.26 32.79 -12.09
C SER A 447 18.25 33.89 -11.81
N GLU A 448 17.85 34.65 -12.85
CA GLU A 448 16.86 35.71 -12.79
C GLU A 448 15.48 35.21 -12.35
N LEU A 449 15.11 33.95 -12.73
CA LEU A 449 13.86 33.35 -12.29
C LEU A 449 13.89 32.92 -10.82
N LYS A 450 15.07 32.59 -10.29
CA LYS A 450 15.24 32.37 -8.85
C LYS A 450 14.94 33.64 -8.06
N ILE A 451 15.47 34.78 -8.55
CA ILE A 451 15.25 36.11 -7.95
C ILE A 451 13.78 36.51 -8.08
N PHE A 452 13.18 36.30 -9.24
CA PHE A 452 11.76 36.55 -9.48
C PHE A 452 10.89 35.82 -8.45
N ALA A 453 11.15 34.54 -8.20
CA ALA A 453 10.38 33.75 -7.24
C ALA A 453 10.64 34.14 -5.77
N LEU A 454 11.77 34.74 -5.45
CA LEU A 454 12.06 35.29 -4.10
C LEU A 454 11.38 36.65 -3.88
N SER A 455 11.20 37.44 -4.94
CA SER A 455 10.67 38.80 -4.88
C SER A 455 9.18 38.94 -5.15
N THR A 456 8.52 37.89 -5.65
CA THR A 456 7.12 37.94 -6.06
C THR A 456 6.27 37.09 -5.11
N GLU A 457 5.31 37.73 -4.45
CA GLU A 457 4.34 37.04 -3.58
C GLU A 457 3.49 36.07 -4.39
N GLY A 458 3.25 34.86 -3.89
CA GLY A 458 2.49 33.82 -4.58
C GLY A 458 3.30 32.99 -5.59
N VAL A 459 4.61 33.23 -5.69
CA VAL A 459 5.58 32.44 -6.45
C VAL A 459 6.61 31.82 -5.51
N GLN A 460 6.89 30.53 -5.64
CA GLN A 460 7.79 29.81 -4.75
C GLN A 460 8.94 29.14 -5.51
N ASN A 461 10.15 29.18 -4.94
CA ASN A 461 11.28 28.42 -5.43
C ASN A 461 11.22 26.97 -4.94
N ALA A 462 11.72 26.05 -5.76
CA ALA A 462 12.10 24.71 -5.35
C ALA A 462 13.38 24.27 -6.03
N CYS A 463 14.08 23.32 -5.44
CA CYS A 463 15.25 22.71 -6.07
C CYS A 463 15.21 21.18 -5.99
N CYS A 464 15.75 20.53 -7.02
CA CYS A 464 16.09 19.12 -6.96
C CYS A 464 17.47 18.99 -6.28
N GLU A 465 17.50 18.30 -5.15
CA GLU A 465 18.73 18.11 -4.36
C GLU A 465 19.76 17.31 -5.16
N PHE A 466 21.02 17.76 -5.10
CA PHE A 466 22.14 17.12 -5.75
C PHE A 466 23.27 16.91 -4.75
N ASP A 467 23.71 15.67 -4.58
CA ASP A 467 24.84 15.36 -3.69
C ASP A 467 26.16 15.59 -4.41
N VAL A 468 26.81 16.69 -4.05
CA VAL A 468 28.12 17.02 -4.57
C VAL A 468 29.20 16.02 -4.12
N ALA A 469 29.00 15.30 -3.00
CA ALA A 469 29.97 14.33 -2.51
C ALA A 469 30.04 13.09 -3.39
N THR A 470 28.89 12.61 -3.84
CA THR A 470 28.77 11.41 -4.70
C THR A 470 28.66 11.73 -6.18
N LEU A 471 28.51 13.00 -6.57
CA LEU A 471 28.19 13.47 -7.93
C LEU A 471 26.91 12.84 -8.48
N ALA A 472 25.95 12.53 -7.61
CA ALA A 472 24.71 11.89 -7.97
C ALA A 472 23.50 12.73 -7.52
N PRO A 473 22.42 12.74 -8.31
CA PRO A 473 21.16 13.34 -7.88
C PRO A 473 20.55 12.49 -6.78
N THR A 474 20.02 13.14 -5.74
CA THR A 474 19.21 12.45 -4.72
C THR A 474 17.77 12.32 -5.15
N TYR A 475 17.33 13.03 -6.19
CA TYR A 475 15.97 13.15 -6.71
C TYR A 475 14.94 13.69 -5.71
N ARG A 476 15.38 14.23 -4.58
CA ARG A 476 14.49 14.86 -3.60
C ARG A 476 14.18 16.29 -4.02
N LEU A 477 12.93 16.69 -3.86
CA LEU A 477 12.48 18.06 -4.10
C LEU A 477 12.47 18.83 -2.78
N LEU A 478 13.16 19.97 -2.75
CA LEU A 478 13.20 20.90 -1.60
C LEU A 478 12.45 22.17 -2.00
N ILE A 479 11.31 22.43 -1.36
CA ILE A 479 10.48 23.61 -1.60
C ILE A 479 10.94 24.75 -0.69
N GLY A 480 10.90 25.99 -1.19
CA GLY A 480 11.26 27.19 -0.46
C GLY A 480 12.70 27.62 -0.64
N ILE A 481 13.48 26.90 -1.46
CA ILE A 481 14.89 27.23 -1.71
C ILE A 481 15.18 27.17 -3.20
N PRO A 482 15.82 28.17 -3.77
CA PRO A 482 16.40 28.08 -5.10
C PRO A 482 17.60 27.12 -5.12
N GLY A 483 17.74 26.33 -6.17
CA GLY A 483 18.88 25.43 -6.34
C GLY A 483 20.17 26.18 -6.64
N LYS A 484 21.26 25.67 -6.05
CA LYS A 484 22.64 26.17 -6.33
C LYS A 484 23.12 25.61 -7.66
N SER A 485 23.93 26.46 -8.35
CA SER A 485 24.70 26.00 -9.49
C SER A 485 25.94 25.22 -9.00
N ASN A 486 26.02 23.92 -9.35
CA ASN A 486 27.12 23.06 -8.91
C ASN A 486 28.18 22.81 -10.00
N ALA A 487 28.16 23.58 -11.10
CA ALA A 487 29.03 23.36 -12.25
C ALA A 487 30.50 23.29 -11.88
N PHE A 488 31.00 24.24 -11.10
CA PHE A 488 32.42 24.27 -10.69
C PHE A 488 32.78 23.08 -9.77
N ALA A 489 31.91 22.72 -8.82
CA ALA A 489 32.17 21.60 -7.94
C ALA A 489 32.18 20.27 -8.70
N ILE A 490 31.25 20.11 -9.64
CA ILE A 490 31.17 18.94 -10.53
C ILE A 490 32.41 18.86 -11.43
N SER A 491 32.80 19.99 -12.10
CA SER A 491 33.93 20.03 -12.99
C SER A 491 35.24 19.72 -12.28
N GLY A 492 35.45 20.26 -11.07
CA GLY A 492 36.64 19.98 -10.25
C GLY A 492 36.74 18.48 -9.88
N LYS A 493 35.64 17.85 -9.51
CA LYS A 493 35.63 16.42 -9.20
C LYS A 493 35.80 15.54 -10.43
N LEU A 494 35.33 15.97 -11.58
CA LEU A 494 35.56 15.29 -12.86
C LEU A 494 37.01 15.43 -13.37
N GLY A 495 37.83 16.24 -12.70
CA GLY A 495 39.27 16.38 -12.99
C GLY A 495 39.66 17.64 -13.78
N LEU A 496 38.73 18.62 -13.90
CA LEU A 496 39.15 19.93 -14.48
C LEU A 496 40.17 20.58 -13.56
N PRO A 497 41.33 21.04 -14.10
CA PRO A 497 42.37 21.69 -13.30
C PRO A 497 41.84 22.88 -12.50
N GLN A 498 42.27 22.99 -11.25
CA GLN A 498 41.78 24.01 -10.33
C GLN A 498 42.01 25.46 -10.84
N TYR A 499 43.14 25.72 -11.53
CA TYR A 499 43.41 27.05 -12.07
C TYR A 499 42.39 27.50 -13.12
N ILE A 500 41.81 26.56 -13.91
CA ILE A 500 40.75 26.88 -14.88
C ILE A 500 39.44 27.23 -14.14
N ILE A 501 39.16 26.52 -13.05
CA ILE A 501 37.97 26.79 -12.24
C ILE A 501 38.09 28.14 -11.54
N ASP A 502 39.28 28.48 -11.05
CA ASP A 502 39.53 29.74 -10.36
C ASP A 502 39.46 30.93 -11.34
N ASP A 503 40.05 30.81 -12.54
CA ASP A 503 39.91 31.78 -13.62
C ASP A 503 38.47 32.01 -14.07
N ALA A 504 37.71 30.90 -14.17
CA ALA A 504 36.26 30.97 -14.51
C ALA A 504 35.45 31.66 -13.40
N LYS A 505 35.79 31.43 -12.12
CA LYS A 505 35.16 32.13 -11.00
C LYS A 505 35.48 33.63 -10.97
N GLU A 506 36.69 34.00 -11.27
CA GLU A 506 37.12 35.44 -11.37
C GLU A 506 36.38 36.17 -12.51
N SER A 507 35.94 35.43 -13.54
CA SER A 507 35.19 35.99 -14.67
C SER A 507 33.71 36.23 -14.36
N LEU A 508 33.20 35.71 -13.23
CA LEU A 508 31.82 35.95 -12.78
C LEU A 508 31.66 37.29 -12.10
N ALA A 509 30.52 37.94 -12.28
CA ALA A 509 30.20 39.15 -11.57
C ALA A 509 30.18 38.94 -10.05
N SER A 510 30.73 39.88 -9.26
CA SER A 510 30.78 39.75 -7.79
C SER A 510 29.42 39.62 -7.10
N GLU A 511 28.37 40.17 -7.72
CA GLU A 511 26.99 40.09 -7.24
C GLU A 511 26.43 38.69 -7.39
N ASP A 512 26.74 37.98 -8.47
CA ASP A 512 26.29 36.59 -8.70
C ASP A 512 26.93 35.62 -7.71
N VAL A 513 28.21 35.83 -7.36
CA VAL A 513 28.94 35.01 -6.38
C VAL A 513 28.34 35.19 -4.99
N ALA A 514 28.08 36.43 -4.57
CA ALA A 514 27.46 36.71 -3.26
C ALA A 514 26.06 36.12 -3.13
N PHE A 515 25.26 36.15 -4.19
CA PHE A 515 23.93 35.57 -4.23
C PHE A 515 23.96 34.02 -4.13
N GLU A 516 24.87 33.37 -4.87
CA GLU A 516 25.04 31.90 -4.81
C GLU A 516 25.55 31.42 -3.44
N ASP A 517 26.37 32.22 -2.72
CA ASP A 517 26.80 31.90 -1.36
C ASP A 517 25.63 31.96 -0.35
N VAL A 518 24.76 32.97 -0.43
CA VAL A 518 23.55 33.05 0.40
C VAL A 518 22.61 31.88 0.12
N ILE A 519 22.42 31.51 -1.15
CA ILE A 519 21.64 30.32 -1.52
C ILE A 519 22.24 29.05 -0.91
N SER A 520 23.59 28.92 -0.92
CA SER A 520 24.28 27.76 -0.34
C SER A 520 24.00 27.59 1.16
N ASP A 521 23.98 28.69 1.90
CA ASP A 521 23.73 28.64 3.34
C ASP A 521 22.23 28.39 3.67
N LEU A 522 21.30 28.93 2.86
CA LEU A 522 19.89 28.61 2.94
C LEU A 522 19.62 27.13 2.65
N GLU A 523 20.26 26.58 1.61
CA GLU A 523 20.12 25.16 1.26
C GLU A 523 20.60 24.25 2.39
N LYS A 524 21.79 24.52 2.97
CA LYS A 524 22.30 23.74 4.11
C LYS A 524 21.37 23.79 5.32
N SER A 525 20.87 24.99 5.65
CA SER A 525 19.94 25.16 6.79
C SER A 525 18.66 24.37 6.56
N ARG A 526 18.12 24.40 5.36
CA ARG A 526 16.88 23.71 5.02
C ARG A 526 17.04 22.19 4.97
N VAL A 527 18.14 21.71 4.37
CA VAL A 527 18.46 20.27 4.39
C VAL A 527 18.53 19.74 5.83
N THR A 528 19.09 20.55 6.74
CA THR A 528 19.10 20.21 8.17
C THR A 528 17.69 20.16 8.77
N ILE A 529 16.88 21.18 8.50
CA ILE A 529 15.49 21.27 8.97
C ILE A 529 14.66 20.09 8.44
N GLU A 530 14.82 19.74 7.15
CA GLU A 530 14.07 18.66 6.54
C GLU A 530 14.47 17.28 7.11
N ARG A 531 15.78 17.11 7.41
CA ARG A 531 16.24 15.89 8.10
C ARG A 531 15.67 15.79 9.51
N GLU A 532 15.71 16.88 10.27
CA GLU A 532 15.13 16.92 11.62
C GLU A 532 13.62 16.68 11.60
N LYS A 533 12.93 17.15 10.57
CA LYS A 533 11.48 16.90 10.38
C LYS A 533 11.20 15.43 10.11
N LEU A 534 12.00 14.76 9.29
CA LEU A 534 11.88 13.31 9.05
C LEU A 534 12.12 12.49 10.33
N GLU A 535 13.18 12.83 11.09
CA GLU A 535 13.45 12.19 12.37
C GLU A 535 12.28 12.39 13.36
N LEU A 536 11.68 13.58 13.37
CA LEU A 536 10.52 13.89 14.22
C LEU A 536 9.26 13.12 13.78
N GLU A 537 9.05 12.88 12.49
CA GLU A 537 7.96 12.02 12.00
C GLU A 537 8.18 10.55 12.39
N GLU A 538 9.42 10.05 12.31
CA GLU A 538 9.75 8.70 12.77
C GLU A 538 9.50 8.54 14.28
N TYR A 539 9.96 9.51 15.09
CA TYR A 539 9.67 9.51 16.52
C TYR A 539 8.19 9.60 16.85
N LYS A 540 7.42 10.42 16.10
CA LYS A 540 5.95 10.46 16.28
C LYS A 540 5.31 9.11 16.03
N LYS A 541 5.73 8.42 14.99
CA LYS A 541 5.22 7.08 14.67
C LYS A 541 5.59 6.07 15.76
N GLU A 542 6.83 6.09 16.24
CA GLU A 542 7.28 5.23 17.33
C GLU A 542 6.50 5.48 18.63
N VAL A 543 6.24 6.75 18.95
CA VAL A 543 5.42 7.14 20.10
C VAL A 543 3.97 6.65 19.96
N GLU A 544 3.40 6.71 18.76
CA GLU A 544 2.04 6.24 18.49
C GLU A 544 1.95 4.70 18.59
N ASP A 545 2.93 3.99 18.07
CA ASP A 545 3.03 2.53 18.19
C ASP A 545 3.21 2.09 19.65
N LEU A 546 4.06 2.78 20.42
CA LEU A 546 4.24 2.55 21.86
C LEU A 546 2.94 2.83 22.65
N LYS A 547 2.21 3.90 22.30
CA LYS A 547 0.92 4.23 22.89
C LYS A 547 -0.12 3.14 22.64
N ASN A 548 -0.18 2.62 21.43
CA ASN A 548 -1.07 1.54 21.06
C ASN A 548 -0.71 0.23 21.80
N GLN A 549 0.59 -0.08 21.93
CA GLN A 549 1.07 -1.23 22.72
C GLN A 549 0.73 -1.09 24.20
N LEU A 550 0.89 0.11 24.77
CA LEU A 550 0.51 0.41 26.17
C LEU A 550 -0.99 0.25 26.40
N LYS A 551 -1.81 0.75 25.44
CA LYS A 551 -3.27 0.60 25.51
C LYS A 551 -3.68 -0.87 25.50
N ALA A 552 -3.15 -1.66 24.56
CA ALA A 552 -3.42 -3.10 24.49
C ALA A 552 -2.92 -3.86 25.74
N LYS A 553 -1.82 -3.42 26.35
CA LYS A 553 -1.30 -4.01 27.59
C LYS A 553 -2.15 -3.67 28.80
N ASN A 554 -2.67 -2.43 28.87
CA ASN A 554 -3.60 -2.03 29.94
C ASN A 554 -4.93 -2.78 29.83
N GLU A 555 -5.51 -2.89 28.64
CA GLU A 555 -6.73 -3.68 28.42
C GLU A 555 -6.55 -5.14 28.88
N ARG A 556 -5.42 -5.76 28.57
CA ARG A 556 -5.10 -7.12 29.05
C ARG A 556 -4.90 -7.20 30.58
N LEU A 557 -4.40 -6.14 31.21
CA LEU A 557 -4.26 -6.07 32.66
C LEU A 557 -5.61 -5.90 33.34
N ASP A 558 -6.50 -5.08 32.78
CA ASP A 558 -7.87 -4.89 33.25
C ASP A 558 -8.67 -6.20 33.14
N GLU A 559 -8.63 -6.88 31.99
CA GLU A 559 -9.24 -8.21 31.85
C GLU A 559 -8.70 -9.24 32.85
N ARG A 560 -7.38 -9.24 33.12
CA ARG A 560 -6.79 -10.10 34.15
C ARG A 560 -7.25 -9.74 35.55
N SER A 561 -7.34 -8.45 35.85
CA SER A 561 -7.84 -7.94 37.13
C SER A 561 -9.28 -8.35 37.39
N ASP A 562 -10.14 -8.17 36.37
CA ASP A 562 -11.54 -8.56 36.44
C ASP A 562 -11.71 -10.07 36.61
N ASN A 563 -10.93 -10.88 35.88
CA ASN A 563 -10.92 -12.33 36.04
C ASN A 563 -10.48 -12.77 37.45
N ILE A 564 -9.48 -12.10 38.04
CA ILE A 564 -9.01 -12.37 39.43
C ILE A 564 -10.10 -12.00 40.43
N LEU A 565 -10.72 -10.83 40.24
CA LEU A 565 -11.80 -10.35 41.12
C LEU A 565 -13.04 -11.27 41.03
N GLN A 566 -13.38 -11.74 39.85
CA GLN A 566 -14.48 -12.68 39.63
C GLN A 566 -14.20 -14.02 40.36
N LYS A 567 -13.01 -14.59 40.17
CA LYS A 567 -12.59 -15.83 40.87
C LYS A 567 -12.59 -15.67 42.38
N ALA A 568 -12.11 -14.52 42.87
CA ALA A 568 -12.12 -14.25 44.32
C ALA A 568 -13.56 -14.14 44.86
N ARG A 569 -14.50 -13.57 44.09
CA ARG A 569 -15.93 -13.49 44.47
C ARG A 569 -16.58 -14.86 44.45
N GLU A 570 -16.26 -15.72 43.49
CA GLU A 570 -16.75 -17.08 43.36
C GLU A 570 -16.22 -17.94 44.55
N GLU A 571 -14.91 -17.85 44.87
CA GLU A 571 -14.34 -18.52 46.03
C GLU A 571 -14.93 -18.03 47.35
N ALA A 572 -15.13 -16.72 47.52
CA ALA A 572 -15.77 -16.15 48.70
C ALA A 572 -17.23 -16.67 48.86
N SER A 573 -17.98 -16.71 47.77
CA SER A 573 -19.35 -17.21 47.70
C SER A 573 -19.41 -18.72 48.06
N ALA A 574 -18.47 -19.50 47.58
CA ALA A 574 -18.35 -20.93 47.92
C ALA A 574 -18.06 -21.15 49.41
N ILE A 575 -17.14 -20.36 49.95
CA ILE A 575 -16.81 -20.43 51.38
C ILE A 575 -18.03 -20.04 52.27
N LEU A 576 -18.76 -19.00 51.89
CA LEU A 576 -19.96 -18.57 52.63
C LEU A 576 -21.07 -19.65 52.53
N ARG A 577 -21.19 -20.32 51.40
CA ARG A 577 -22.16 -21.41 51.21
C ARG A 577 -21.81 -22.62 52.07
N GLU A 578 -20.54 -23.02 52.11
CA GLU A 578 -20.03 -24.11 52.96
C GLU A 578 -20.19 -23.78 54.46
N ALA A 579 -19.89 -22.54 54.85
CA ALA A 579 -20.10 -22.07 56.22
C ALA A 579 -21.60 -22.09 56.62
N LYS A 580 -22.49 -21.69 55.69
CA LYS A 580 -23.93 -21.76 55.91
C LYS A 580 -24.45 -23.18 56.03
N GLU A 581 -24.04 -24.10 55.19
CA GLU A 581 -24.39 -25.52 55.27
C GLU A 581 -23.90 -26.15 56.56
N THR A 582 -22.67 -25.80 56.99
CA THR A 582 -22.09 -26.28 58.26
C THR A 582 -22.88 -25.72 59.47
N ALA A 583 -23.29 -24.47 59.40
CA ALA A 583 -24.13 -23.85 60.43
C ALA A 583 -25.54 -24.48 60.48
N ASP A 584 -26.16 -24.67 59.32
CA ASP A 584 -27.48 -25.32 59.26
C ASP A 584 -27.45 -26.78 59.75
N ASP A 585 -26.39 -27.52 59.40
CA ASP A 585 -26.15 -28.87 59.94
C ASP A 585 -25.93 -28.88 61.45
N ALA A 586 -25.20 -27.92 61.99
CA ALA A 586 -25.00 -27.75 63.41
C ALA A 586 -26.32 -27.46 64.16
N ILE A 587 -27.12 -26.54 63.58
CA ILE A 587 -28.44 -26.21 64.09
C ILE A 587 -29.39 -27.45 64.06
N ARG A 588 -29.40 -28.24 62.97
CA ARG A 588 -30.19 -29.48 62.85
C ARG A 588 -29.73 -30.52 63.89
N LYS A 589 -28.43 -30.65 64.12
CA LYS A 589 -27.90 -31.56 65.15
C LYS A 589 -28.24 -31.13 66.57
N LEU A 590 -28.19 -29.80 66.86
CA LEU A 590 -28.63 -29.22 68.14
C LEU A 590 -30.14 -29.41 68.36
N ASN A 591 -30.95 -29.16 67.33
CA ASN A 591 -32.42 -29.37 67.46
C ASN A 591 -32.78 -30.86 67.67
N LYS A 592 -32.07 -31.80 67.03
CA LYS A 592 -32.23 -33.22 67.28
C LYS A 592 -31.72 -33.62 68.65
N ALA A 593 -30.66 -33.05 69.19
CA ALA A 593 -30.13 -33.31 70.50
C ALA A 593 -31.05 -32.79 71.60
N ASN A 594 -31.68 -31.59 71.40
CA ASN A 594 -32.68 -31.04 72.30
C ASN A 594 -33.97 -31.87 72.37
N ALA A 595 -34.35 -32.53 71.26
CA ALA A 595 -35.51 -33.44 71.23
C ALA A 595 -35.27 -34.82 71.84
N ALA A 596 -33.98 -35.19 72.03
CA ALA A 596 -33.60 -36.55 72.52
C ALA A 596 -33.12 -36.59 74.00
N GLY A 597 -33.19 -35.47 74.77
CA GLY A 597 -32.90 -35.46 76.21
C GLY A 597 -31.41 -35.78 76.58
N MET A 598 -30.45 -35.39 75.72
CA MET A 598 -29.04 -35.66 75.89
C MET A 598 -28.38 -34.82 76.98
N SER A 599 -27.40 -35.37 77.70
CA SER A 599 -26.68 -34.69 78.82
C SER A 599 -25.77 -33.54 78.37
N VAL A 600 -25.62 -32.57 79.25
CA VAL A 600 -24.84 -31.32 79.04
C VAL A 600 -23.37 -31.60 78.55
N THR A 601 -22.79 -32.72 78.93
CA THR A 601 -21.42 -33.13 78.62
C THR A 601 -21.28 -33.54 77.14
N GLU A 602 -22.33 -33.97 76.43
CA GLU A 602 -22.30 -34.37 75.04
C GLU A 602 -22.52 -33.15 74.15
N LEU A 603 -23.25 -32.15 74.58
CA LEU A 603 -23.43 -30.86 73.94
C LEU A 603 -22.15 -30.03 73.93
N GLU A 604 -21.37 -30.10 75.00
CA GLU A 604 -20.03 -29.44 75.09
C GLU A 604 -19.02 -30.10 74.17
N LYS A 605 -19.00 -31.40 74.02
CA LYS A 605 -18.14 -32.09 73.05
C LYS A 605 -18.48 -31.77 71.60
N GLN A 606 -19.73 -31.57 71.26
CA GLN A 606 -20.18 -31.15 69.92
C GLN A 606 -19.77 -29.68 69.67
N ARG A 607 -19.95 -28.82 70.66
CA ARG A 607 -19.53 -27.38 70.55
C ARG A 607 -17.99 -27.27 70.39
N GLN A 608 -17.22 -28.08 71.04
CA GLN A 608 -15.77 -28.14 70.89
C GLN A 608 -15.37 -28.62 69.49
N ARG A 609 -16.08 -29.62 68.90
CA ARG A 609 -15.83 -30.09 67.55
C ARG A 609 -16.14 -29.04 66.48
N ILE A 610 -17.19 -28.24 66.66
CA ILE A 610 -17.53 -27.14 65.76
C ILE A 610 -16.49 -26.05 65.82
N LYS A 611 -16.01 -25.71 67.06
CA LYS A 611 -14.94 -24.74 67.26
C LYS A 611 -13.62 -25.20 66.67
N ASP A 612 -13.30 -26.48 66.76
CA ASP A 612 -12.10 -27.05 66.12
C ASP A 612 -12.16 -27.08 64.59
N ASN A 613 -13.36 -27.23 63.99
CA ASN A 613 -13.56 -27.14 62.56
C ASN A 613 -13.44 -25.69 62.06
N ILE A 614 -14.00 -24.72 62.79
CA ILE A 614 -13.86 -23.30 62.50
C ILE A 614 -12.36 -22.89 62.56
N ASN A 615 -11.64 -23.36 63.59
CA ASN A 615 -10.19 -23.09 63.73
C ASN A 615 -9.32 -23.82 62.68
N LYS A 616 -9.81 -24.92 62.06
CA LYS A 616 -9.10 -25.56 60.96
C LYS A 616 -9.23 -24.78 59.65
N VAL A 617 -10.33 -24.08 59.41
CA VAL A 617 -10.56 -23.17 58.25
C VAL A 617 -9.71 -21.92 58.40
N ASP A 618 -9.54 -21.42 59.64
CA ASP A 618 -8.72 -20.22 59.92
C ASP A 618 -7.22 -20.49 59.82
N LYS A 619 -6.72 -21.72 60.06
CA LYS A 619 -5.31 -22.08 59.98
C LYS A 619 -4.79 -22.34 58.56
N GLY A 620 -5.66 -22.36 57.53
CA GLY A 620 -5.28 -22.58 56.13
C GLY A 620 -4.84 -21.35 55.36
N ARG A 621 -4.95 -20.15 55.89
CA ARG A 621 -4.60 -18.89 55.23
C ARG A 621 -3.82 -17.92 56.07
N VAL A 622 -2.56 -18.23 56.34
CA VAL A 622 -1.60 -17.18 56.64
C VAL A 622 -1.03 -16.67 55.35
N LEU A 623 -1.64 -15.64 54.73
CA LEU A 623 -0.96 -14.74 53.83
C LEU A 623 0.30 -14.26 54.54
N LYS A 624 1.47 -14.52 54.00
CA LYS A 624 2.74 -13.95 54.49
C LYS A 624 2.63 -12.44 54.38
N SER A 625 2.29 -11.81 55.51
CA SER A 625 2.47 -10.37 55.74
C SER A 625 3.97 -10.07 55.59
N GLN A 626 4.32 -9.16 54.73
CA GLN A 626 5.62 -8.54 54.68
C GLN A 626 5.98 -7.93 56.05
N ALA A 627 7.28 -7.95 56.36
CA ALA A 627 7.85 -7.47 57.63
C ALA A 627 7.33 -6.07 58.07
N PRO A 628 7.24 -5.81 59.37
CA PRO A 628 6.70 -4.56 59.86
C PRO A 628 7.54 -3.37 59.40
N ALA A 629 6.87 -2.44 58.71
CA ALA A 629 7.45 -1.17 58.30
C ALA A 629 7.96 -0.42 59.56
N ARG A 630 9.15 0.15 59.48
CA ARG A 630 9.68 1.06 60.51
C ARG A 630 8.66 2.13 60.78
N GLN A 631 8.22 2.27 62.04
CA GLN A 631 7.34 3.34 62.48
C GLN A 631 8.10 4.66 62.42
N HIS A 632 7.75 5.47 61.43
CA HIS A 632 8.23 6.85 61.31
C HIS A 632 7.50 7.76 62.33
N LYS A 633 8.20 8.71 62.92
CA LYS A 633 7.60 9.74 63.79
C LYS A 633 7.08 10.87 62.94
N ALA A 634 6.09 11.61 63.44
CA ALA A 634 5.49 12.79 62.77
C ALA A 634 6.53 13.84 62.37
N SER A 635 7.66 13.90 63.04
CA SER A 635 8.79 14.79 62.76
C SER A 635 9.61 14.39 61.53
N ASP A 636 9.45 13.16 61.07
CA ASP A 636 10.27 12.59 59.97
C ASP A 636 9.68 12.91 58.56
N PHE A 637 8.41 13.40 58.54
CA PHE A 637 7.74 13.74 57.28
C PHE A 637 7.88 15.23 56.98
N HIS A 638 8.35 15.55 55.78
CA HIS A 638 8.46 16.94 55.27
C HIS A 638 7.64 17.11 54.01
N ILE A 639 7.14 18.32 53.78
CA ILE A 639 6.42 18.65 52.55
C ILE A 639 7.41 18.50 51.38
N GLY A 640 7.01 17.65 50.41
CA GLY A 640 7.80 17.32 49.25
C GLY A 640 8.55 15.98 49.36
N ASP A 641 8.46 15.25 50.46
CA ASP A 641 9.01 13.89 50.59
C ASP A 641 8.28 12.92 49.67
N ARG A 642 9.03 12.03 49.10
CA ARG A 642 8.47 10.95 48.30
C ARG A 642 8.18 9.75 49.19
N VAL A 643 6.93 9.30 49.23
CA VAL A 643 6.46 8.25 50.10
C VAL A 643 5.72 7.17 49.35
N HIS A 644 5.87 5.92 49.78
CA HIS A 644 5.09 4.80 49.33
C HIS A 644 3.88 4.59 50.23
N VAL A 645 2.68 4.54 49.68
CA VAL A 645 1.42 4.28 50.40
C VAL A 645 1.14 2.78 50.32
N ALA A 646 1.31 2.10 51.47
CA ALA A 646 1.22 0.63 51.50
C ALA A 646 -0.18 0.09 51.21
N SER A 647 -1.23 0.77 51.63
CA SER A 647 -2.63 0.39 51.40
C SER A 647 -3.02 0.49 49.91
N LEU A 648 -2.41 1.41 49.16
CA LEU A 648 -2.70 1.65 47.75
C LEU A 648 -1.64 1.06 46.81
N ASN A 649 -0.49 0.68 47.36
CA ASN A 649 0.70 0.19 46.65
C ASN A 649 1.16 1.16 45.55
N LEU A 650 1.12 2.48 45.86
CA LEU A 650 1.47 3.56 44.95
C LEU A 650 2.40 4.56 45.65
N ASP A 651 3.26 5.20 44.84
CA ASP A 651 4.14 6.25 45.31
C ASP A 651 3.48 7.62 45.13
N GLY A 652 3.65 8.49 46.15
CA GLY A 652 3.12 9.81 46.14
C GLY A 652 4.08 10.83 46.79
N THR A 653 3.72 12.09 46.78
CA THR A 653 4.49 13.18 47.38
C THR A 653 3.71 13.82 48.50
N VAL A 654 4.33 14.02 49.67
CA VAL A 654 3.72 14.65 50.85
C VAL A 654 3.40 16.11 50.57
N HIS A 655 2.13 16.46 50.73
CA HIS A 655 1.64 17.84 50.50
C HIS A 655 1.40 18.63 51.79
N THR A 656 1.00 17.93 52.84
CA THR A 656 0.80 18.58 54.18
C THR A 656 1.53 17.80 55.28
N LEU A 657 1.90 18.50 56.37
CA LEU A 657 2.47 17.82 57.53
C LEU A 657 1.38 17.02 58.30
N PRO A 658 1.75 15.96 59.03
CA PRO A 658 0.79 15.17 59.82
C PRO A 658 0.03 16.02 60.84
N ASN A 659 -1.30 15.80 60.93
CA ASN A 659 -2.14 16.43 61.92
C ASN A 659 -2.06 15.69 63.28
N GLN A 660 -2.78 16.20 64.31
CA GLN A 660 -2.79 15.58 65.65
C GLN A 660 -3.30 14.12 65.68
N LYS A 661 -3.98 13.67 64.59
CA LYS A 661 -4.47 12.29 64.45
C LYS A 661 -3.51 11.41 63.63
N GLY A 662 -2.36 11.95 63.20
CA GLY A 662 -1.36 11.25 62.39
C GLY A 662 -1.75 11.12 60.91
N GLU A 663 -2.67 11.95 60.38
CA GLU A 663 -3.10 11.94 58.97
C GLU A 663 -2.40 13.07 58.23
N LEU A 664 -2.02 12.82 56.98
CA LEU A 664 -1.41 13.81 56.05
C LEU A 664 -1.91 13.61 54.62
N ASN A 665 -1.87 14.66 53.84
CA ASN A 665 -2.24 14.60 52.44
C ASN A 665 -1.04 14.24 51.57
N VAL A 666 -1.21 13.20 50.76
CA VAL A 666 -0.24 12.72 49.78
C VAL A 666 -0.83 12.86 48.38
N THR A 667 -0.09 13.51 47.49
CA THR A 667 -0.46 13.64 46.07
C THR A 667 0.05 12.43 45.29
N ILE A 668 -0.85 11.65 44.73
CA ILE A 668 -0.58 10.51 43.87
C ILE A 668 -1.06 10.84 42.47
N GLY A 669 -0.15 11.03 41.52
CA GLY A 669 -0.48 11.53 40.19
C GLY A 669 -1.05 12.97 40.21
N ILE A 670 -2.33 13.15 39.95
CA ILE A 670 -3.04 14.46 39.95
C ILE A 670 -4.04 14.56 41.10
N MET A 671 -4.17 13.57 41.97
CA MET A 671 -5.13 13.50 43.05
C MET A 671 -4.48 13.54 44.44
N ASN A 672 -5.14 14.20 45.42
CA ASN A 672 -4.70 14.27 46.80
C ASN A 672 -5.50 13.28 47.63
N TYR A 673 -4.78 12.43 48.37
CA TYR A 673 -5.33 11.42 49.29
C TYR A 673 -4.96 11.74 50.72
N ASN A 674 -5.93 11.66 51.65
CA ASN A 674 -5.65 11.74 53.07
C ASN A 674 -5.29 10.37 53.64
N VAL A 675 -4.03 10.20 54.05
CA VAL A 675 -3.44 8.89 54.44
C VAL A 675 -2.85 9.02 55.84
N ASN A 676 -2.98 7.94 56.61
CA ASN A 676 -2.36 7.90 57.94
C ASN A 676 -0.86 7.62 57.84
N MET A 677 -0.03 8.23 58.68
CA MET A 677 1.43 8.09 58.67
C MET A 677 1.90 6.66 58.89
N SER A 678 1.06 5.81 59.56
CA SER A 678 1.39 4.39 59.74
C SER A 678 1.36 3.55 58.46
N ASP A 679 0.75 4.08 57.42
CA ASP A 679 0.58 3.46 56.10
C ASP A 679 1.61 3.97 55.07
N LEU A 680 2.56 4.82 55.51
CA LEU A 680 3.54 5.46 54.66
C LEU A 680 4.97 4.99 54.96
N THR A 681 5.72 4.76 53.87
CA THR A 681 7.18 4.53 53.96
C THR A 681 7.88 5.61 53.14
N ILE A 682 8.84 6.30 53.74
CA ILE A 682 9.61 7.37 53.07
C ILE A 682 10.59 6.73 52.09
N ILE A 683 10.54 7.12 50.80
CA ILE A 683 11.44 6.65 49.75
C ILE A 683 12.60 7.66 49.59
N GLU A 684 12.30 8.96 49.59
CA GLU A 684 13.29 10.04 49.43
C GLU A 684 12.92 11.21 50.30
N GLU A 685 13.86 11.77 51.08
CA GLU A 685 13.66 12.94 51.91
C GLU A 685 13.88 14.26 51.14
N ALA A 686 12.93 15.17 51.20
CA ALA A 686 13.01 16.51 50.61
C ALA A 686 14.14 17.39 51.19
N SER A 687 14.69 17.01 52.33
CA SER A 687 15.80 17.70 52.99
C SER A 687 17.14 17.59 52.20
N GLU A 688 17.38 16.50 51.49
CA GLU A 688 18.56 16.37 50.65
C GLU A 688 18.49 17.29 49.42
N MET A 689 17.33 17.48 48.83
CA MET A 689 17.11 18.43 47.74
C MET A 689 17.26 19.92 48.13
N ARG A 690 16.98 20.30 49.37
CA ARG A 690 17.14 21.67 49.85
C ARG A 690 18.60 22.07 50.11
N LYS A 691 19.45 21.15 50.54
CA LYS A 691 20.92 21.41 50.70
C LYS A 691 21.61 21.69 49.37
N LEU A 692 21.06 21.18 48.26
CA LEU A 692 21.52 21.47 46.91
C LEU A 692 21.02 22.81 46.32
N LYS A 693 19.84 23.31 46.79
CA LYS A 693 19.22 24.56 46.27
C LYS A 693 19.74 25.87 46.92
N GLN A 694 20.45 25.83 48.04
CA GLN A 694 20.87 27.05 48.75
C GLN A 694 22.22 27.61 48.31
N LYS A 695 22.91 27.05 47.31
CA LYS A 695 24.20 27.53 46.82
C LYS A 695 24.22 28.08 45.40
N SER A 696 23.08 28.37 44.75
CA SER A 696 23.07 28.97 43.42
C SER A 696 21.98 30.04 43.25
N SER A 697 22.30 31.26 43.68
CA SER A 697 21.61 32.48 43.26
C SER A 697 22.26 32.99 41.97
N GLY A 698 21.55 33.04 40.82
CA GLY A 698 21.84 33.98 39.76
C GLY A 698 21.97 33.47 38.33
N ILE A 699 21.99 32.16 38.05
CA ILE A 699 22.26 31.68 36.63
C ILE A 699 21.30 30.55 36.22
N GLY A 700 20.08 30.50 36.81
CA GLY A 700 19.21 29.31 36.77
C GLY A 700 18.28 29.11 35.55
N LYS A 701 18.21 30.00 34.55
CA LYS A 701 17.23 29.88 33.46
C LYS A 701 17.79 29.34 32.13
N LEU A 702 19.12 29.28 31.95
CA LEU A 702 19.76 28.76 30.74
C LEU A 702 20.28 27.29 30.88
N LYS A 703 20.30 26.74 32.11
CA LYS A 703 20.89 25.42 32.42
C LYS A 703 19.91 24.24 32.20
N MET A 704 18.62 24.43 32.22
CA MET A 704 17.65 23.31 32.21
C MET A 704 17.39 22.71 30.81
N SER A 705 17.76 23.37 29.71
CA SER A 705 17.56 22.84 28.37
C SER A 705 18.76 22.06 27.81
N LYS A 706 19.97 22.23 28.38
CA LYS A 706 21.18 21.54 27.91
C LYS A 706 21.47 20.19 28.56
N THR A 707 20.98 19.97 29.77
CA THR A 707 21.28 18.76 30.55
C THR A 707 20.64 17.46 30.01
N ALA A 708 19.63 17.59 29.16
CA ALA A 708 18.91 16.44 28.59
C ALA A 708 19.51 15.93 27.26
N SER A 709 20.55 16.57 26.72
CA SER A 709 21.04 16.26 25.36
C SER A 709 22.53 15.90 25.24
N ILE A 710 23.29 15.86 26.34
CA ILE A 710 24.74 15.57 26.27
C ILE A 710 24.96 14.07 26.46
N SER A 711 25.54 13.44 25.43
CA SER A 711 25.96 12.03 25.49
C SER A 711 27.15 11.87 26.42
N PRO A 712 27.22 10.81 27.27
CA PRO A 712 28.39 10.47 28.06
C PRO A 712 29.59 10.00 27.23
N GLU A 713 29.47 9.97 25.92
CA GLU A 713 30.50 9.57 24.96
C GLU A 713 30.61 10.57 23.82
N ILE A 714 31.88 10.90 23.44
CA ILE A 714 32.21 11.67 22.25
C ILE A 714 33.11 10.86 21.31
N ASN A 715 32.80 10.86 20.00
CA ASN A 715 33.57 10.17 18.97
C ASN A 715 34.38 11.20 18.16
N LEU A 716 35.70 11.04 18.16
CA LEU A 716 36.64 11.90 17.45
C LEU A 716 37.35 11.19 16.27
N ILE A 717 36.92 9.95 15.93
CA ILE A 717 37.53 9.17 14.85
C ILE A 717 37.31 9.87 13.52
N GLY A 718 38.40 10.04 12.76
CA GLY A 718 38.37 10.68 11.44
C GLY A 718 38.62 12.18 11.44
N MET A 719 38.70 12.82 12.62
CA MET A 719 39.02 14.25 12.74
C MET A 719 40.55 14.49 12.71
N THR A 720 40.97 15.68 12.26
CA THR A 720 42.34 16.15 12.42
C THR A 720 42.60 16.48 13.90
N SER A 721 43.89 16.54 14.31
CA SER A 721 44.22 16.82 15.71
C SER A 721 43.68 18.15 16.23
N ASP A 722 43.63 19.15 15.37
CA ASP A 722 43.16 20.50 15.76
C ASP A 722 41.64 20.54 15.87
N GLU A 723 40.92 19.94 14.94
CA GLU A 723 39.44 19.80 14.97
C GLU A 723 38.99 18.99 16.18
N ALA A 724 39.69 17.89 16.46
CA ALA A 724 39.39 17.04 17.60
C ALA A 724 39.57 17.76 18.93
N ILE A 725 40.60 18.58 19.08
CA ILE A 725 40.84 19.40 20.27
C ILE A 725 39.75 20.45 20.45
N MET A 726 39.34 21.16 19.37
CA MET A 726 38.28 22.18 19.44
C MET A 726 36.93 21.55 19.83
N THR A 727 36.64 20.41 19.25
CA THR A 727 35.39 19.67 19.55
C THR A 727 35.41 19.13 20.98
N LEU A 728 36.52 18.59 21.43
CA LEU A 728 36.75 18.06 22.76
C LEU A 728 36.65 19.15 23.84
N ASP A 729 37.23 20.36 23.59
CA ASP A 729 37.15 21.49 24.49
C ASP A 729 35.70 21.84 24.83
N LYS A 730 34.92 22.07 23.80
CA LYS A 730 33.50 22.38 23.98
C LYS A 730 32.72 21.26 24.69
N TYR A 731 33.00 19.99 24.34
CA TYR A 731 32.34 18.84 24.94
C TYR A 731 32.69 18.69 26.44
N LEU A 732 33.97 18.85 26.80
CA LEU A 732 34.41 18.74 28.20
C LEU A 732 33.82 19.83 29.09
N ASP A 733 33.70 21.07 28.58
CA ASP A 733 33.06 22.18 29.28
C ASP A 733 31.55 21.89 29.47
N ASP A 734 30.88 21.45 28.42
CA ASP A 734 29.44 21.10 28.47
C ASP A 734 29.20 19.91 29.41
N ALA A 735 30.04 18.85 29.36
CA ALA A 735 29.93 17.67 30.22
C ALA A 735 30.21 18.02 31.71
N PHE A 736 31.24 18.84 31.98
CA PHE A 736 31.53 19.31 33.31
C PHE A 736 30.42 20.18 33.90
N LEU A 737 29.87 21.12 33.11
CA LEU A 737 28.72 21.95 33.52
C LEU A 737 27.45 21.14 33.74
N SER A 738 27.34 20.00 33.10
CA SER A 738 26.20 19.09 33.23
C SER A 738 26.37 17.99 34.27
N HIS A 739 27.51 17.98 34.98
CA HIS A 739 27.89 16.99 36.02
C HIS A 739 27.88 15.55 35.52
N ILE A 740 28.24 15.33 34.24
CA ILE A 740 28.36 13.99 33.65
C ILE A 740 29.79 13.51 33.87
N SER A 741 30.01 12.53 34.75
CA SER A 741 31.30 11.90 35.01
C SER A 741 31.07 10.45 35.42
N PRO A 742 31.87 9.49 34.90
CA PRO A 742 32.94 9.66 33.88
C PRO A 742 32.42 9.83 32.46
N VAL A 743 33.23 10.42 31.58
CA VAL A 743 32.92 10.55 30.13
C VAL A 743 33.94 9.73 29.30
N ARG A 744 33.43 9.20 28.14
CA ARG A 744 34.23 8.43 27.19
C ARG A 744 34.63 9.26 25.98
N ILE A 745 35.89 9.23 25.62
CA ILE A 745 36.45 9.89 24.44
C ILE A 745 36.98 8.81 23.51
N VAL A 746 36.30 8.60 22.38
CA VAL A 746 36.67 7.61 21.36
C VAL A 746 37.55 8.27 20.30
N HIS A 747 38.82 7.90 20.23
CA HIS A 747 39.81 8.44 19.29
C HIS A 747 40.39 7.38 18.34
N GLY A 748 39.97 6.10 18.49
CA GLY A 748 40.39 5.00 17.64
C GLY A 748 41.78 4.45 17.96
N LYS A 749 42.09 3.26 17.42
CA LYS A 749 43.37 2.55 17.63
C LYS A 749 44.48 2.89 16.62
N GLY A 750 44.26 3.83 15.67
CA GLY A 750 45.15 4.16 14.56
C GLY A 750 46.62 4.48 14.96
N SER A 751 47.28 5.38 14.24
CA SER A 751 48.69 5.75 14.46
C SER A 751 49.01 6.33 15.85
N GLY A 752 48.01 6.57 16.68
CA GLY A 752 48.14 7.14 18.02
C GLY A 752 48.32 8.69 18.06
N ILE A 753 48.31 9.34 16.92
CA ILE A 753 48.48 10.81 16.84
C ILE A 753 47.32 11.50 17.58
N LEU A 754 46.09 11.09 17.30
CA LEU A 754 44.89 11.68 17.90
C LEU A 754 44.82 11.37 19.40
N ARG A 755 45.15 10.16 19.83
CA ARG A 755 45.28 9.79 21.25
C ARG A 755 46.28 10.68 21.99
N ASN A 756 47.46 10.89 21.41
CA ASN A 756 48.50 11.72 22.03
C ASN A 756 48.08 13.19 22.12
N ALA A 757 47.38 13.72 21.09
CA ALA A 757 46.81 15.06 21.12
C ALA A 757 45.78 15.21 22.23
N VAL A 758 44.80 14.26 22.34
CA VAL A 758 43.78 14.22 23.38
C VAL A 758 44.42 14.13 24.79
N HIS A 759 45.41 13.23 25.02
CA HIS A 759 46.08 13.12 26.30
C HIS A 759 46.86 14.35 26.68
N ASN A 760 47.55 14.99 25.73
CA ASN A 760 48.29 16.25 25.97
C ASN A 760 47.34 17.41 26.29
N TYR A 761 46.17 17.41 25.67
CA TYR A 761 45.12 18.38 25.94
C TYR A 761 44.53 18.20 27.34
N LEU A 762 44.12 16.94 27.70
CA LEU A 762 43.55 16.60 29.00
C LEU A 762 44.47 16.94 30.18
N LYS A 763 45.79 16.78 30.04
CA LYS A 763 46.79 17.17 31.08
C LYS A 763 46.75 18.65 31.43
N ARG A 764 46.29 19.50 30.55
CA ARG A 764 46.26 20.97 30.71
C ARG A 764 44.90 21.46 31.23
N GLN A 765 43.88 20.60 31.24
CA GLN A 765 42.52 20.98 31.67
C GLN A 765 42.39 21.04 33.20
N LYS A 766 41.90 22.17 33.73
CA LYS A 766 41.75 22.40 35.17
C LYS A 766 40.62 21.55 35.82
N HIS A 767 39.61 21.22 35.03
CA HIS A 767 38.42 20.52 35.48
C HIS A 767 38.58 18.98 35.47
N VAL A 768 39.61 18.45 34.84
CA VAL A 768 39.88 17.01 34.77
C VAL A 768 40.58 16.57 36.05
N LYS A 769 40.03 15.54 36.72
CA LYS A 769 40.58 14.89 37.90
C LYS A 769 41.58 13.82 37.54
N SER A 770 41.17 12.92 36.68
CA SER A 770 41.98 11.82 36.19
C SER A 770 41.52 11.39 34.81
N PHE A 771 42.43 10.80 34.03
CA PHE A 771 42.05 10.10 32.80
C PHE A 771 42.90 8.84 32.65
N ARG A 772 42.29 7.81 32.05
CA ARG A 772 42.91 6.52 31.78
C ARG A 772 42.48 5.98 30.40
N LEU A 773 43.25 5.07 29.87
CA LEU A 773 42.79 4.30 28.70
C LEU A 773 41.69 3.33 29.09
N GLY A 774 40.83 3.01 28.16
CA GLY A 774 39.76 2.02 28.36
C GLY A 774 40.33 0.64 28.66
N SER A 775 39.67 -0.12 29.51
CA SER A 775 39.95 -1.56 29.80
C SER A 775 39.25 -2.48 28.79
N PHE A 776 39.51 -3.80 28.94
CA PHE A 776 38.86 -4.81 28.11
C PHE A 776 37.34 -4.71 28.26
N GLY A 777 36.62 -4.50 27.14
CA GLY A 777 35.19 -4.21 27.13
C GLY A 777 34.82 -2.73 27.08
N GLU A 778 35.74 -1.78 27.38
CA GLU A 778 35.51 -0.33 27.30
C GLU A 778 36.08 0.30 26.02
N GLY A 779 36.62 -0.50 25.08
CA GLY A 779 37.22 -0.02 23.82
C GLY A 779 38.73 -0.01 23.78
N ASP A 780 39.42 -0.52 24.83
CA ASP A 780 40.88 -0.68 24.96
C ASP A 780 41.67 0.59 24.63
N TYR A 781 42.77 0.45 23.88
CA TYR A 781 43.65 1.56 23.49
C TYR A 781 43.02 2.60 22.54
N GLY A 782 41.78 2.39 22.09
CA GLY A 782 41.05 3.32 21.20
C GLY A 782 40.18 4.33 21.92
N VAL A 783 40.08 4.24 23.26
CA VAL A 783 39.18 5.04 24.11
C VAL A 783 39.97 5.61 25.29
N THR A 784 39.66 6.85 25.67
CA THR A 784 40.10 7.43 26.93
C THR A 784 38.90 7.78 27.80
N ILE A 785 38.94 7.36 29.06
CA ILE A 785 37.91 7.63 30.08
C ILE A 785 38.44 8.79 30.92
N VAL A 786 37.59 9.80 31.13
CA VAL A 786 37.96 11.05 31.88
C VAL A 786 37.01 11.22 33.06
N GLU A 787 37.57 11.50 34.23
CA GLU A 787 36.85 11.85 35.43
C GLU A 787 37.06 13.33 35.74
N PHE A 788 36.02 14.04 36.11
CA PHE A 788 36.09 15.44 36.49
C PHE A 788 36.30 15.61 38.00
N LYS A 789 36.83 16.78 38.39
CA LYS A 789 36.89 17.20 39.78
C LYS A 789 35.48 17.61 40.24
N ASP A 790 35.13 17.27 41.49
CA ASP A 790 33.87 17.64 42.11
C ASP A 790 33.70 19.18 42.25
#